data_68e64fd7bbc64ac9cdfb3416c14a69d3
#
_entry.id   68e64fd7bbc64ac9cdfb3416c14a69d3
#
_cell.length_a   1.000
_cell.length_b   1.000
_cell.length_c   1.000
_cell.angle_alpha   90.00
_cell.angle_beta   90.00
_cell.angle_gamma   90.00
#
_symmetry.space_group_name_H-M   'P 1'
#
loop_
_entity.id
_entity.type
_entity.pdbx_description
1 polymer ?
#
loop_
_entity_poly.entity_id
_entity_poly.type
_entity_poly.pdbx_seq_one_letter_code
_entity_poly.pdbx_strand_id
1 'polypeptide(L)'
;MKKSLKIAGIVILSLLLILLILPFAFKGKVAGIIQEQANKNLQAKVAFSDLSVSFFKNFPKVTATIENLSVAGVDVFEGDTLLKADEISVSVNLTSLFSDQGVNVKRIELISPRILAKVLSDGRANWDITIPDSTKQEQDESSFNLQLEDIQIVNGYVTYIDQQGGMKAELADWNGNFNGDVSAEKSVLKTKSIITSLTYTMGNLPVLLNARLEGDMEIQADMKTSTYTFLNNKLKLNDVEASLDGWVQMPDTTKMVMDLKLNTEKVAFKDLLSLVPGLYVKDFKDMKTAGNLTMAASVKGTMEGESYPAFDVKLAVDNGMFQYPSLPKSVTDIQVNTHISSKGGSLDNTVVDVSKFHINMGGNPFDLTAYVATPMSDPDVKGTMAGKLNLGMVREVYPLEKGTELQGEIDANIRAAGRMSYVEKGQYDKFTADGTLSVKGINYKSTDMPDVTVKEARMSFSPKDVALTAFSMMVGKNDIQATGKLTNLLPYFMKDAVLKGNLEVTSSYLNVNDFMKEDSTAASADSIPMLAFEIPKNLDFSLRASGKEIVYDKLSMKNVLGNLTVKDGRITIQNLSANALGGKIGVSGYYEALNPKKPEVAFGLDLQTVSFGETFKTLDMAKSLAPIFENMQGNYSMKLNFNSALTEHMEPILSSLTGEGKLNSNSVKVSDVKALSLLASTLKNDALANLSPKDLNIPFSIGDGRVKTSPFTVELGDTKLNLSGSTGLDKTIDYALKVTLPEKLARNGITSLEGTIGGTFTSPKIKLDASALAKQAVAGLADKLLGKTTTDSAGVKTTVSAKENITAKAEEIRATAKAAGDKLIAEAEKQGAALVEKAKNPLLKAGAQATANKLKAEAEKKAAALNAQAEEEIKKLQGAE
;
A
#
# COMPACT_ATOMS: atom_id res chain seq x y z
N MET A 1 53.57 -12.87 -69.09
CA MET A 1 53.02 -13.42 -67.85
C MET A 1 53.33 -12.60 -66.59
N LYS A 2 54.58 -12.20 -66.28
CA LYS A 2 54.88 -11.47 -65.03
C LYS A 2 54.27 -10.03 -64.92
N LYS A 3 54.03 -9.31 -66.05
CA LYS A 3 53.40 -8.00 -66.05
C LYS A 3 51.89 -8.06 -65.85
N SER A 4 51.23 -9.06 -66.45
CA SER A 4 49.77 -9.24 -66.29
C SER A 4 49.37 -9.68 -64.88
N LEU A 5 50.25 -10.51 -64.25
CA LEU A 5 49.98 -10.85 -62.81
C LEU A 5 50.18 -9.66 -61.87
N LYS A 6 51.13 -8.75 -62.16
CA LYS A 6 51.26 -7.52 -61.34
C LYS A 6 50.09 -6.57 -61.52
N ILE A 7 49.57 -6.41 -62.74
CA ILE A 7 48.41 -5.59 -63.02
C ILE A 7 47.16 -6.19 -62.38
N ALA A 8 46.98 -7.52 -62.53
CA ALA A 8 45.87 -8.21 -61.84
C ALA A 8 45.97 -8.10 -60.31
N GLY A 9 47.17 -8.20 -59.71
CA GLY A 9 47.39 -7.98 -58.29
C GLY A 9 47.08 -6.56 -57.83
N ILE A 10 47.44 -5.51 -58.65
CA ILE A 10 47.13 -4.10 -58.35
C ILE A 10 45.60 -3.87 -58.46
N VAL A 11 44.95 -4.41 -59.47
CA VAL A 11 43.50 -4.32 -59.63
C VAL A 11 42.75 -4.98 -58.50
N ILE A 12 43.19 -6.18 -58.10
CA ILE A 12 42.62 -6.87 -56.95
C ILE A 12 42.84 -6.10 -55.64
N LEU A 13 44.04 -5.55 -55.46
CA LEU A 13 44.38 -4.73 -54.30
C LEU A 13 43.57 -3.39 -54.27
N SER A 14 43.40 -2.78 -55.43
CA SER A 14 42.57 -1.56 -55.55
C SER A 14 41.11 -1.83 -55.34
N LEU A 15 40.60 -2.99 -55.81
CA LEU A 15 39.23 -3.43 -55.58
C LEU A 15 39.00 -3.77 -54.06
N LEU A 16 39.97 -4.40 -53.44
CA LEU A 16 39.96 -4.67 -52.00
C LEU A 16 40.01 -3.35 -51.20
N LEU A 17 40.79 -2.39 -51.61
CA LEU A 17 40.90 -1.08 -50.96
C LEU A 17 39.61 -0.24 -51.13
N ILE A 18 39.00 -0.27 -52.30
CA ILE A 18 37.69 0.35 -52.57
C ILE A 18 36.63 -0.34 -51.71
N LEU A 19 36.58 -1.67 -51.67
CA LEU A 19 35.68 -2.42 -50.80
C LEU A 19 35.88 -2.12 -49.31
N LEU A 20 37.08 -1.71 -48.92
CA LEU A 20 37.42 -1.35 -47.54
C LEU A 20 37.01 0.07 -47.20
N ILE A 21 37.00 1.01 -48.15
CA ILE A 21 36.73 2.43 -47.96
C ILE A 21 35.25 2.77 -48.19
N LEU A 22 34.57 2.09 -49.13
CA LEU A 22 33.17 2.34 -49.48
C LEU A 22 32.20 2.35 -48.28
N PRO A 23 32.30 1.42 -47.30
CA PRO A 23 31.43 1.41 -46.15
C PRO A 23 31.56 2.62 -45.26
N PHE A 24 32.78 3.15 -45.14
CA PHE A 24 33.06 4.35 -44.31
C PHE A 24 32.54 5.66 -44.91
N ALA A 25 32.49 5.76 -46.27
CA ALA A 25 32.08 6.95 -46.96
C ALA A 25 30.55 7.23 -46.88
N PHE A 26 29.73 6.19 -46.73
CA PHE A 26 28.26 6.27 -46.76
C PHE A 26 27.56 6.02 -45.42
N LYS A 27 28.31 5.64 -44.40
CA LYS A 27 27.82 5.20 -43.09
C LYS A 27 26.78 6.13 -42.46
N GLY A 28 27.10 7.41 -42.34
CA GLY A 28 26.20 8.37 -41.62
C GLY A 28 24.92 8.70 -42.36
N LYS A 29 24.99 8.74 -43.71
CA LYS A 29 23.82 9.09 -44.55
C LYS A 29 22.80 7.94 -44.56
N VAL A 30 23.28 6.72 -44.67
CA VAL A 30 22.41 5.48 -44.64
C VAL A 30 21.78 5.29 -43.30
N ALA A 31 22.52 5.46 -42.21
CA ALA A 31 22.00 5.35 -40.85
C ALA A 31 20.84 6.34 -40.57
N GLY A 32 21.00 7.61 -40.96
CA GLY A 32 19.95 8.63 -40.84
C GLY A 32 18.69 8.31 -41.62
N ILE A 33 18.85 7.83 -42.89
CA ILE A 33 17.70 7.43 -43.72
C ILE A 33 16.94 6.25 -43.12
N ILE A 34 17.65 5.21 -42.62
CA ILE A 34 17.03 4.05 -42.00
C ILE A 34 16.22 4.46 -40.76
N GLN A 35 16.81 5.27 -39.88
CA GLN A 35 16.14 5.74 -38.67
C GLN A 35 14.93 6.63 -38.99
N GLU A 36 15.05 7.51 -39.95
CA GLU A 36 13.95 8.39 -40.39
C GLU A 36 12.80 7.59 -41.00
N GLN A 37 13.09 6.65 -41.89
CA GLN A 37 12.07 5.79 -42.51
C GLN A 37 11.40 4.85 -41.49
N ALA A 38 12.17 4.28 -40.57
CA ALA A 38 11.60 3.47 -39.50
C ALA A 38 10.63 4.29 -38.63
N ASN A 39 11.01 5.48 -38.20
CA ASN A 39 10.19 6.32 -37.35
C ASN A 39 8.97 6.95 -38.09
N LYS A 40 8.98 7.00 -39.43
CA LYS A 40 7.83 7.41 -40.24
C LYS A 40 6.80 6.33 -40.45
N ASN A 41 7.22 5.06 -40.48
CA ASN A 41 6.36 3.91 -40.80
C ASN A 41 5.92 3.12 -39.58
N LEU A 42 6.50 3.41 -38.40
CA LEU A 42 6.20 2.69 -37.17
C LEU A 42 5.65 3.62 -36.09
N GLN A 43 4.65 3.17 -35.37
CA GLN A 43 4.19 3.78 -34.12
C GLN A 43 5.14 3.38 -32.97
N ALA A 44 6.45 3.68 -33.18
CA ALA A 44 7.49 3.40 -32.21
C ALA A 44 8.68 4.34 -32.41
N LYS A 45 9.45 4.56 -31.36
CA LYS A 45 10.72 5.32 -31.45
C LYS A 45 11.85 4.33 -31.71
N VAL A 46 12.39 4.35 -32.93
CA VAL A 46 13.54 3.54 -33.31
C VAL A 46 14.82 4.35 -33.16
N ALA A 47 15.78 3.83 -32.42
CA ALA A 47 17.09 4.40 -32.20
C ALA A 47 18.18 3.34 -32.23
N PHE A 48 19.36 3.69 -32.67
CA PHE A 48 20.55 2.84 -32.60
C PHE A 48 21.81 3.71 -32.51
N SER A 49 22.93 3.17 -32.03
CA SER A 49 24.15 3.93 -31.81
C SER A 49 25.06 3.97 -33.04
N ASP A 50 25.15 2.86 -33.76
CA ASP A 50 26.02 2.76 -34.92
C ASP A 50 25.47 1.80 -35.98
N LEU A 51 25.87 2.02 -37.21
CA LEU A 51 25.65 1.11 -38.33
C LEU A 51 27.00 0.91 -39.01
N SER A 52 27.43 -0.34 -39.08
CA SER A 52 28.66 -0.76 -39.73
C SER A 52 28.40 -1.76 -40.84
N VAL A 53 29.26 -1.78 -41.83
CA VAL A 53 29.21 -2.74 -42.95
C VAL A 53 30.56 -3.45 -43.01
N SER A 54 30.58 -4.74 -43.04
CA SER A 54 31.77 -5.60 -43.09
C SER A 54 31.71 -6.59 -44.24
N PHE A 55 32.76 -6.66 -45.02
CA PHE A 55 32.98 -7.69 -46.07
C PHE A 55 33.68 -8.92 -45.54
N PHE A 56 34.23 -8.88 -44.34
CA PHE A 56 35.07 -9.94 -43.80
C PHE A 56 34.40 -10.78 -42.71
N LYS A 57 33.40 -10.23 -42.02
CA LYS A 57 32.71 -10.91 -40.89
C LYS A 57 32.10 -12.26 -41.31
N ASN A 58 31.49 -12.31 -42.50
CA ASN A 58 30.85 -13.54 -43.04
C ASN A 58 31.20 -13.79 -44.52
N PHE A 59 32.47 -13.56 -44.95
CA PHE A 59 32.89 -13.71 -46.33
C PHE A 59 32.42 -15.07 -46.94
N PRO A 60 31.89 -15.12 -48.18
CA PRO A 60 31.80 -14.03 -49.16
C PRO A 60 30.53 -13.13 -49.07
N LYS A 61 29.81 -13.15 -47.99
CA LYS A 61 28.62 -12.33 -47.72
C LYS A 61 29.03 -10.97 -47.18
N VAL A 62 28.24 -9.92 -47.50
CA VAL A 62 28.37 -8.58 -46.89
C VAL A 62 27.46 -8.53 -45.67
N THR A 63 27.99 -8.09 -44.54
CA THR A 63 27.24 -8.03 -43.29
C THR A 63 27.08 -6.58 -42.89
N ALA A 64 25.82 -6.14 -42.76
CA ALA A 64 25.46 -4.90 -42.09
C ALA A 64 25.16 -5.18 -40.65
N THR A 65 25.75 -4.39 -39.75
CA THR A 65 25.56 -4.54 -38.29
C THR A 65 25.05 -3.26 -37.72
N ILE A 66 23.95 -3.34 -36.98
CA ILE A 66 23.34 -2.25 -36.19
C ILE A 66 23.68 -2.51 -34.73
N GLU A 67 24.26 -1.52 -34.05
CA GLU A 67 24.63 -1.62 -32.65
C GLU A 67 23.65 -0.86 -31.75
N ASN A 68 23.34 -1.44 -30.59
CA ASN A 68 22.46 -0.87 -29.58
C ASN A 68 21.09 -0.45 -30.13
N LEU A 69 20.47 -1.29 -30.96
CA LEU A 69 19.13 -1.06 -31.45
C LEU A 69 18.13 -0.99 -30.28
N SER A 70 17.25 0.00 -30.34
CA SER A 70 16.12 0.17 -29.42
C SER A 70 14.87 0.53 -30.20
N VAL A 71 13.79 -0.19 -29.96
CA VAL A 71 12.44 0.10 -30.45
C VAL A 71 11.56 0.32 -29.24
N ALA A 72 11.31 1.60 -28.93
CA ALA A 72 10.52 1.99 -27.76
C ALA A 72 9.09 2.32 -28.15
N GLY A 73 8.15 1.96 -27.30
CA GLY A 73 6.74 2.26 -27.45
C GLY A 73 6.43 3.76 -27.37
N VAL A 74 5.28 4.13 -27.85
CA VAL A 74 4.73 5.50 -27.80
C VAL A 74 3.34 5.46 -27.14
N ASP A 75 2.77 6.60 -26.82
CA ASP A 75 1.45 6.73 -26.25
C ASP A 75 1.27 5.90 -24.96
N VAL A 76 0.35 4.95 -24.96
CA VAL A 76 0.05 4.08 -23.80
C VAL A 76 1.19 3.12 -23.44
N PHE A 77 2.14 2.93 -24.36
CA PHE A 77 3.34 2.12 -24.17
C PHE A 77 4.60 2.97 -23.96
N GLU A 78 4.44 4.27 -23.70
CA GLU A 78 5.59 5.14 -23.39
C GLU A 78 6.30 4.64 -22.13
N GLY A 79 7.61 4.43 -22.24
CA GLY A 79 8.44 3.80 -21.20
C GLY A 79 8.66 2.30 -21.38
N ASP A 80 7.86 1.59 -22.17
CA ASP A 80 8.10 0.21 -22.54
C ASP A 80 9.04 0.14 -23.78
N THR A 81 10.02 -0.73 -23.74
CA THR A 81 10.89 -1.00 -24.89
C THR A 81 10.56 -2.36 -25.48
N LEU A 82 9.93 -2.40 -26.64
CA LEU A 82 9.52 -3.62 -27.33
C LEU A 82 10.72 -4.51 -27.68
N LEU A 83 11.77 -3.89 -28.25
CA LEU A 83 12.98 -4.61 -28.63
C LEU A 83 14.21 -3.74 -28.32
N LYS A 84 15.16 -4.35 -27.64
CA LYS A 84 16.52 -3.84 -27.50
C LYS A 84 17.50 -4.94 -27.87
N ALA A 85 18.55 -4.64 -28.62
CA ALA A 85 19.60 -5.62 -28.93
C ALA A 85 20.97 -4.92 -28.92
N ASP A 86 21.97 -5.59 -28.40
CA ASP A 86 23.33 -5.07 -28.38
C ASP A 86 23.87 -5.00 -29.82
N GLU A 87 23.58 -6.04 -30.61
CA GLU A 87 23.96 -6.11 -32.02
C GLU A 87 22.89 -6.87 -32.84
N ILE A 88 22.51 -6.31 -33.97
CA ILE A 88 21.76 -7.02 -35.02
C ILE A 88 22.58 -6.99 -36.30
N SER A 89 23.00 -8.16 -36.75
CA SER A 89 23.76 -8.34 -37.97
C SER A 89 22.93 -8.98 -39.07
N VAL A 90 22.89 -8.38 -40.25
CA VAL A 90 22.19 -8.89 -41.42
C VAL A 90 23.24 -9.15 -42.52
N SER A 91 23.35 -10.39 -42.96
CA SER A 91 24.29 -10.79 -44.00
C SER A 91 23.58 -11.05 -45.31
N VAL A 92 24.05 -10.38 -46.37
CA VAL A 92 23.48 -10.47 -47.70
C VAL A 92 24.48 -11.03 -48.69
N ASN A 93 24.00 -11.62 -49.76
CA ASN A 93 24.89 -12.09 -50.84
C ASN A 93 25.49 -10.86 -51.59
N LEU A 94 26.80 -10.81 -51.71
CA LEU A 94 27.49 -9.71 -52.39
C LEU A 94 26.98 -9.48 -53.83
N THR A 95 26.68 -10.59 -54.55
CA THR A 95 26.16 -10.47 -55.93
C THR A 95 24.75 -9.90 -56.00
N SER A 96 23.91 -10.07 -54.98
CA SER A 96 22.55 -9.51 -54.95
C SER A 96 22.49 -8.02 -54.79
N LEU A 97 23.57 -7.42 -54.27
CA LEU A 97 23.69 -5.95 -54.17
C LEU A 97 23.80 -5.27 -55.51
N PHE A 98 24.14 -6.01 -56.57
CA PHE A 98 24.29 -5.53 -57.94
C PHE A 98 23.22 -6.12 -58.88
N SER A 99 22.19 -6.74 -58.37
CA SER A 99 21.12 -7.40 -59.11
C SER A 99 19.86 -6.58 -59.09
N ASP A 100 19.16 -6.44 -60.20
CA ASP A 100 17.85 -5.83 -60.29
C ASP A 100 16.72 -6.64 -59.59
N GLN A 101 17.06 -7.83 -59.11
CA GLN A 101 16.10 -8.73 -58.42
C GLN A 101 16.01 -8.48 -56.91
N GLY A 102 16.58 -7.43 -56.37
CA GLY A 102 16.56 -7.05 -54.98
C GLY A 102 17.66 -7.66 -54.12
N VAL A 103 17.76 -7.24 -52.86
CA VAL A 103 18.80 -7.62 -51.91
C VAL A 103 18.41 -8.95 -51.27
N ASN A 104 19.30 -9.96 -51.41
CA ASN A 104 19.09 -11.29 -50.89
C ASN A 104 19.70 -11.46 -49.48
N VAL A 105 18.83 -11.43 -48.43
CA VAL A 105 19.23 -11.63 -47.04
C VAL A 105 19.40 -13.11 -46.75
N LYS A 106 20.59 -13.50 -46.35
CA LYS A 106 20.99 -14.91 -46.12
C LYS A 106 21.07 -15.29 -44.63
N ARG A 107 21.47 -14.34 -43.78
CA ARG A 107 21.67 -14.60 -42.35
C ARG A 107 21.29 -13.41 -41.53
N ILE A 108 20.61 -13.64 -40.42
CA ILE A 108 20.37 -12.67 -39.36
C ILE A 108 20.97 -13.20 -38.07
N GLU A 109 21.73 -12.38 -37.37
CA GLU A 109 22.29 -12.69 -36.05
C GLU A 109 21.85 -11.61 -35.07
N LEU A 110 21.28 -12.02 -33.95
CA LEU A 110 20.82 -11.16 -32.87
C LEU A 110 21.63 -11.46 -31.62
N ILE A 111 22.36 -10.48 -31.11
CA ILE A 111 23.16 -10.61 -29.90
C ILE A 111 22.47 -9.86 -28.75
N SER A 112 22.22 -10.57 -27.66
CA SER A 112 21.53 -10.09 -26.45
C SER A 112 20.21 -9.38 -26.76
N PRO A 113 19.35 -9.92 -27.66
CA PRO A 113 18.04 -9.31 -27.87
C PRO A 113 17.21 -9.39 -26.60
N ARG A 114 16.64 -8.26 -26.20
CA ARG A 114 15.68 -8.14 -25.12
C ARG A 114 14.33 -7.71 -25.68
N ILE A 115 13.36 -8.58 -25.61
CA ILE A 115 12.03 -8.40 -26.17
C ILE A 115 11.05 -8.31 -25.01
N LEU A 116 10.28 -7.21 -24.95
CA LEU A 116 9.14 -7.06 -24.05
C LEU A 116 7.86 -7.09 -24.89
N ALA A 117 7.16 -8.20 -24.89
CA ALA A 117 5.83 -8.33 -25.47
C ALA A 117 4.78 -8.14 -24.39
N LYS A 118 3.89 -7.13 -24.53
CA LYS A 118 2.94 -6.75 -23.50
C LYS A 118 1.55 -6.53 -24.06
N VAL A 119 0.56 -7.19 -23.47
CA VAL A 119 -0.87 -6.96 -23.71
C VAL A 119 -1.44 -6.25 -22.48
N LEU A 120 -2.11 -5.13 -22.70
CA LEU A 120 -2.79 -4.38 -21.65
C LEU A 120 -4.13 -5.05 -21.28
N SER A 121 -4.71 -4.62 -20.17
CA SER A 121 -6.03 -5.11 -19.70
C SER A 121 -7.19 -4.84 -20.68
N ASP A 122 -7.03 -3.89 -21.59
CA ASP A 122 -7.97 -3.56 -22.66
C ASP A 122 -7.70 -4.30 -23.97
N GLY A 123 -6.71 -5.22 -23.99
CA GLY A 123 -6.37 -6.06 -25.15
C GLY A 123 -5.40 -5.43 -26.13
N ARG A 124 -4.97 -4.17 -25.97
CA ARG A 124 -3.96 -3.56 -26.85
C ARG A 124 -2.60 -4.17 -26.61
N ALA A 125 -1.84 -4.42 -27.70
CA ALA A 125 -0.54 -5.03 -27.66
C ALA A 125 0.57 -4.06 -28.09
N ASN A 126 1.71 -4.09 -27.42
CA ASN A 126 2.83 -3.16 -27.71
C ASN A 126 3.61 -3.50 -28.99
N TRP A 127 3.33 -4.63 -29.64
CA TRP A 127 3.91 -5.02 -30.92
C TRP A 127 3.06 -4.59 -32.13
N ASP A 128 1.88 -4.04 -31.92
CA ASP A 128 1.04 -3.48 -32.98
C ASP A 128 1.55 -2.08 -33.32
N ILE A 129 2.78 -2.02 -33.84
CA ILE A 129 3.51 -0.80 -34.12
C ILE A 129 3.44 -0.35 -35.58
N THR A 130 2.78 -1.07 -36.47
CA THR A 130 2.63 -0.72 -37.89
C THR A 130 1.57 0.38 -38.05
N ILE A 131 1.91 1.46 -38.74
CA ILE A 131 0.93 2.48 -39.15
C ILE A 131 0.18 1.94 -40.36
N PRO A 132 -1.16 1.78 -40.29
CA PRO A 132 -1.95 1.37 -41.44
C PRO A 132 -1.84 2.43 -42.54
N ASP A 133 -1.22 2.07 -43.65
CA ASP A 133 -1.09 2.96 -44.81
C ASP A 133 -2.40 2.92 -45.61
N SER A 134 -3.26 3.91 -45.38
CA SER A 134 -4.54 4.07 -46.10
C SER A 134 -4.39 4.55 -47.56
N THR A 135 -3.14 4.68 -48.08
CA THR A 135 -2.87 5.26 -49.38
C THR A 135 -2.08 4.39 -50.36
N LYS A 136 -1.76 3.16 -50.01
CA LYS A 136 -1.05 2.26 -50.95
C LYS A 136 -1.98 1.71 -52.01
N GLN A 137 -1.90 2.31 -53.22
CA GLN A 137 -2.15 1.61 -54.47
C GLN A 137 -1.13 0.47 -54.57
N GLU A 138 -1.62 -0.71 -54.97
CA GLU A 138 -0.80 -1.91 -55.27
C GLU A 138 0.23 -1.59 -56.39
N GLN A 139 1.40 -1.11 -56.01
CA GLN A 139 2.60 -1.07 -56.90
C GLN A 139 3.77 -0.52 -56.08
N ASP A 140 4.36 -1.37 -55.25
CA ASP A 140 5.82 -1.39 -55.05
C ASP A 140 6.11 -2.75 -54.37
N GLU A 141 6.36 -3.76 -55.21
CA GLU A 141 7.01 -4.98 -54.75
C GLU A 141 8.34 -4.55 -54.12
N SER A 142 8.43 -4.65 -52.83
CA SER A 142 9.66 -4.31 -52.12
C SER A 142 10.78 -5.16 -52.68
N SER A 143 11.84 -4.50 -53.14
CA SER A 143 13.02 -5.08 -53.77
C SER A 143 13.89 -5.90 -52.79
N PHE A 144 13.33 -6.32 -51.65
CA PHE A 144 13.97 -7.23 -50.70
C PHE A 144 13.47 -8.64 -50.92
N ASN A 145 14.36 -9.50 -51.38
CA ASN A 145 14.10 -10.94 -51.47
C ASN A 145 14.72 -11.61 -50.22
N LEU A 146 13.87 -12.04 -49.32
CA LEU A 146 14.25 -12.67 -48.03
C LEU A 146 14.56 -14.19 -48.32
N GLN A 147 15.73 -14.50 -48.86
CA GLN A 147 16.24 -15.91 -48.88
C GLN A 147 16.99 -16.20 -47.58
N LEU A 148 16.30 -16.10 -46.44
CA LEU A 148 16.88 -16.23 -45.12
C LEU A 148 17.16 -17.70 -44.84
N GLU A 149 18.46 -18.09 -44.81
CA GLU A 149 18.92 -19.45 -44.62
C GLU A 149 19.32 -19.75 -43.18
N ASP A 150 19.67 -18.73 -42.40
CA ASP A 150 20.22 -18.90 -41.05
C ASP A 150 19.81 -17.70 -40.14
N ILE A 151 19.17 -18.02 -39.03
CA ILE A 151 18.89 -17.03 -37.96
C ILE A 151 19.58 -17.55 -36.70
N GLN A 152 20.42 -16.71 -36.13
CA GLN A 152 21.09 -16.99 -34.87
C GLN A 152 20.67 -16.01 -33.78
N ILE A 153 20.31 -16.55 -32.63
CA ILE A 153 20.04 -15.81 -31.43
C ILE A 153 21.06 -16.19 -30.39
N VAL A 154 21.74 -15.21 -29.82
CA VAL A 154 22.75 -15.39 -28.78
C VAL A 154 22.36 -14.58 -27.56
N ASN A 155 22.26 -15.26 -26.43
CA ASN A 155 21.95 -14.64 -25.13
C ASN A 155 20.67 -13.76 -25.15
N GLY A 156 19.58 -14.29 -25.72
CA GLY A 156 18.31 -13.62 -25.85
C GLY A 156 17.50 -13.60 -24.54
N TYR A 157 16.70 -12.55 -24.38
CA TYR A 157 15.76 -12.39 -23.26
C TYR A 157 14.40 -12.01 -23.83
N VAL A 158 13.36 -12.72 -23.43
CA VAL A 158 11.98 -12.42 -23.81
C VAL A 158 11.14 -12.34 -22.57
N THR A 159 10.40 -11.25 -22.42
CA THR A 159 9.36 -11.09 -21.40
C THR A 159 8.02 -10.91 -22.09
N TYR A 160 7.09 -11.79 -21.82
CA TYR A 160 5.70 -11.69 -22.25
C TYR A 160 4.84 -11.38 -21.03
N ILE A 161 4.01 -10.34 -21.11
CA ILE A 161 3.07 -9.93 -20.06
C ILE A 161 1.69 -9.79 -20.68
N ASP A 162 0.75 -10.58 -20.21
CA ASP A 162 -0.65 -10.47 -20.56
C ASP A 162 -1.44 -10.05 -19.32
N GLN A 163 -1.80 -8.76 -19.27
CA GLN A 163 -2.57 -8.21 -18.16
C GLN A 163 -4.04 -8.63 -18.20
N GLN A 164 -4.57 -8.92 -19.39
CA GLN A 164 -5.95 -9.37 -19.56
C GLN A 164 -6.10 -10.83 -19.09
N GLY A 165 -5.15 -11.68 -19.48
CA GLY A 165 -5.13 -13.10 -19.09
C GLY A 165 -4.47 -13.37 -17.72
N GLY A 166 -3.84 -12.36 -17.09
CA GLY A 166 -3.12 -12.53 -15.84
C GLY A 166 -1.91 -13.44 -15.96
N MET A 167 -1.22 -13.43 -17.11
CA MET A 167 -0.11 -14.33 -17.39
C MET A 167 1.19 -13.56 -17.60
N LYS A 168 2.31 -14.16 -17.14
CA LYS A 168 3.65 -13.66 -17.39
C LYS A 168 4.58 -14.81 -17.76
N ALA A 169 5.36 -14.66 -18.85
CA ALA A 169 6.41 -15.57 -19.21
C ALA A 169 7.75 -14.82 -19.38
N GLU A 170 8.82 -15.38 -18.84
CA GLU A 170 10.16 -14.82 -18.93
C GLU A 170 11.13 -15.88 -19.40
N LEU A 171 11.79 -15.64 -20.51
CA LEU A 171 12.83 -16.48 -21.10
C LEU A 171 14.17 -15.76 -20.97
N ALA A 172 15.14 -16.38 -20.39
CA ALA A 172 16.49 -15.84 -20.24
C ALA A 172 17.54 -16.78 -20.82
N ASP A 173 18.62 -16.17 -21.32
CA ASP A 173 19.73 -16.85 -21.95
C ASP A 173 19.29 -17.78 -23.08
N TRP A 174 18.42 -17.27 -23.95
CA TRP A 174 18.01 -18.02 -25.15
C TRP A 174 19.11 -18.00 -26.17
N ASN A 175 19.65 -19.20 -26.47
CA ASN A 175 20.59 -19.44 -27.54
C ASN A 175 19.92 -20.36 -28.55
N GLY A 176 19.75 -19.89 -29.78
CA GLY A 176 19.03 -20.62 -30.81
C GLY A 176 19.67 -20.44 -32.18
N ASN A 177 19.64 -21.50 -32.96
CA ASN A 177 20.05 -21.51 -34.36
C ASN A 177 18.89 -22.08 -35.18
N PHE A 178 18.47 -21.36 -36.21
CA PHE A 178 17.39 -21.73 -37.12
C PHE A 178 17.95 -21.77 -38.55
N ASN A 179 17.96 -22.93 -39.12
CA ASN A 179 18.49 -23.20 -40.48
C ASN A 179 17.38 -23.64 -41.40
N GLY A 180 17.33 -23.05 -42.58
CA GLY A 180 16.38 -23.39 -43.64
C GLY A 180 16.06 -22.21 -44.50
N ASP A 181 15.58 -22.41 -45.69
CA ASP A 181 15.17 -21.32 -46.60
C ASP A 181 13.73 -20.87 -46.28
N VAL A 182 13.60 -19.83 -45.47
CA VAL A 182 12.27 -19.28 -45.14
C VAL A 182 11.62 -18.48 -46.27
N SER A 183 12.34 -18.29 -47.39
CA SER A 183 11.77 -17.66 -48.58
C SER A 183 11.12 -18.64 -49.55
N ALA A 184 11.48 -19.90 -49.43
CA ALA A 184 10.91 -20.95 -50.29
C ALA A 184 9.43 -21.18 -49.90
N GLU A 185 8.56 -21.35 -50.90
CA GLU A 185 7.16 -21.72 -50.68
C GLU A 185 7.01 -22.92 -49.75
N LYS A 186 7.93 -23.89 -49.86
CA LYS A 186 8.04 -25.04 -48.95
C LYS A 186 9.48 -25.22 -48.52
N SER A 187 9.71 -25.30 -47.22
CA SER A 187 11.02 -25.46 -46.66
C SER A 187 11.02 -26.38 -45.44
N VAL A 188 12.22 -26.86 -45.10
CA VAL A 188 12.47 -27.60 -43.88
C VAL A 188 13.35 -26.71 -42.99
N LEU A 189 12.76 -26.23 -41.87
CA LEU A 189 13.48 -25.45 -40.89
C LEU A 189 14.00 -26.38 -39.80
N LYS A 190 15.30 -26.36 -39.57
CA LYS A 190 15.94 -27.10 -38.47
C LYS A 190 16.37 -26.10 -37.42
N THR A 191 15.99 -26.38 -36.18
CA THR A 191 16.37 -25.51 -35.08
C THR A 191 16.89 -26.32 -33.90
N LYS A 192 17.97 -25.77 -33.31
CA LYS A 192 18.43 -26.17 -31.98
C LYS A 192 18.36 -24.93 -31.09
N SER A 193 17.56 -24.99 -30.05
CA SER A 193 17.37 -23.90 -29.12
C SER A 193 17.57 -24.37 -27.69
N ILE A 194 18.28 -23.56 -26.93
CA ILE A 194 18.43 -23.71 -25.48
C ILE A 194 18.02 -22.43 -24.81
N ILE A 195 17.07 -22.55 -23.91
CA ILE A 195 16.64 -21.47 -22.99
C ILE A 195 17.05 -21.91 -21.59
N THR A 196 17.99 -21.17 -20.98
CA THR A 196 18.57 -21.60 -19.71
C THR A 196 17.59 -21.39 -18.57
N SER A 197 16.72 -20.39 -18.66
CA SER A 197 15.72 -20.09 -17.63
C SER A 197 14.39 -19.68 -18.27
N LEU A 198 13.39 -20.50 -18.09
CA LEU A 198 12.00 -20.25 -18.45
C LEU A 198 11.17 -20.14 -17.16
N THR A 199 10.58 -18.99 -16.91
CA THR A 199 9.66 -18.78 -15.82
C THR A 199 8.28 -18.47 -16.39
N TYR A 200 7.24 -19.15 -15.91
CA TYR A 200 5.86 -18.90 -16.29
C TYR A 200 4.99 -18.75 -15.04
N THR A 201 4.29 -17.63 -14.94
CA THR A 201 3.43 -17.27 -13.81
C THR A 201 1.99 -17.05 -14.29
N MET A 202 1.03 -17.61 -13.59
CA MET A 202 -0.41 -17.40 -13.79
C MET A 202 -1.00 -16.76 -12.54
N GLY A 203 -1.46 -15.53 -12.66
CA GLY A 203 -1.77 -14.70 -11.50
C GLY A 203 -0.52 -14.51 -10.63
N ASN A 204 -0.62 -14.90 -9.36
CA ASN A 204 0.51 -14.88 -8.41
C ASN A 204 1.21 -16.25 -8.25
N LEU A 205 0.78 -17.27 -9.02
CA LEU A 205 1.31 -18.62 -8.89
C LEU A 205 2.39 -18.88 -9.95
N PRO A 206 3.66 -19.13 -9.59
CA PRO A 206 4.67 -19.59 -10.52
C PRO A 206 4.40 -21.06 -10.88
N VAL A 207 3.99 -21.30 -12.13
CA VAL A 207 3.74 -22.65 -12.68
C VAL A 207 5.05 -23.32 -13.10
N LEU A 208 5.95 -22.53 -13.67
CA LEU A 208 7.34 -22.91 -13.96
C LEU A 208 8.26 -21.83 -13.39
N LEU A 209 9.37 -22.24 -12.79
CA LEU A 209 10.35 -21.31 -12.26
C LEU A 209 11.75 -21.74 -12.68
N ASN A 210 12.42 -20.88 -13.47
CA ASN A 210 13.79 -21.10 -13.95
C ASN A 210 13.98 -22.47 -14.61
N ALA A 211 12.97 -22.98 -15.31
CA ALA A 211 13.06 -24.25 -16.02
C ALA A 211 13.96 -24.11 -17.24
N ARG A 212 14.82 -25.09 -17.48
CA ARG A 212 15.65 -25.16 -18.69
C ARG A 212 14.87 -25.85 -19.81
N LEU A 213 14.76 -25.18 -20.96
CA LEU A 213 14.11 -25.72 -22.15
C LEU A 213 15.15 -25.94 -23.27
N GLU A 214 15.22 -27.16 -23.76
CA GLU A 214 16.01 -27.52 -24.94
C GLU A 214 15.09 -28.06 -26.04
N GLY A 215 15.28 -27.61 -27.26
CA GLY A 215 14.51 -28.05 -28.41
C GLY A 215 15.44 -28.42 -29.57
N ASP A 216 15.30 -29.65 -30.10
CA ASP A 216 15.89 -30.08 -31.38
C ASP A 216 14.72 -30.43 -32.30
N MET A 217 14.43 -29.53 -33.21
CA MET A 217 13.19 -29.58 -33.98
C MET A 217 13.46 -29.51 -35.49
N GLU A 218 12.67 -30.27 -36.23
CA GLU A 218 12.55 -30.18 -37.67
C GLU A 218 11.10 -29.80 -38.04
N ILE A 219 10.94 -28.61 -38.62
CA ILE A 219 9.66 -28.02 -38.94
C ILE A 219 9.54 -27.91 -40.46
N GLN A 220 8.61 -28.61 -41.05
CA GLN A 220 8.24 -28.38 -42.45
C GLN A 220 7.32 -27.16 -42.53
N ALA A 221 7.78 -26.13 -43.21
CA ALA A 221 7.05 -24.90 -43.41
C ALA A 221 6.50 -24.85 -44.84
N ASP A 222 5.20 -24.66 -45.00
CA ASP A 222 4.53 -24.28 -46.24
C ASP A 222 4.09 -22.82 -46.10
N MET A 223 4.87 -21.92 -46.68
CA MET A 223 4.68 -20.48 -46.55
C MET A 223 3.41 -19.98 -47.27
N LYS A 224 2.99 -20.67 -48.34
CA LYS A 224 1.77 -20.34 -49.06
C LYS A 224 0.51 -20.52 -48.26
N THR A 225 0.49 -21.56 -47.45
CA THR A 225 -0.66 -21.86 -46.57
C THR A 225 -0.40 -21.48 -45.12
N SER A 226 0.77 -20.91 -44.81
CA SER A 226 1.26 -20.61 -43.45
C SER A 226 1.15 -21.83 -42.53
N THR A 227 1.51 -23.01 -43.03
CA THR A 227 1.40 -24.28 -42.29
C THR A 227 2.76 -24.78 -41.86
N TYR A 228 2.92 -25.06 -40.59
CA TYR A 228 4.13 -25.53 -39.94
C TYR A 228 3.87 -26.92 -39.39
N THR A 229 4.55 -27.94 -39.92
CA THR A 229 4.39 -29.34 -39.51
C THR A 229 5.62 -29.78 -38.71
N PHE A 230 5.39 -30.28 -37.52
CA PHE A 230 6.40 -30.78 -36.59
C PHE A 230 6.53 -32.27 -36.74
N LEU A 231 7.73 -32.75 -37.06
CA LEU A 231 7.99 -34.16 -37.28
C LEU A 231 9.15 -34.62 -36.41
N ASN A 232 8.96 -35.64 -35.58
CA ASN A 232 10.00 -36.22 -34.75
C ASN A 232 10.75 -35.21 -33.89
N ASN A 233 10.06 -34.21 -33.40
CA ASN A 233 10.65 -33.14 -32.61
C ASN A 233 10.87 -33.59 -31.18
N LYS A 234 12.04 -33.26 -30.64
CA LYS A 234 12.41 -33.54 -29.25
C LYS A 234 12.47 -32.25 -28.46
N LEU A 235 11.73 -32.23 -27.39
CA LEU A 235 11.76 -31.19 -26.40
C LEU A 235 12.24 -31.76 -25.08
N LYS A 236 13.06 -31.00 -24.37
CA LYS A 236 13.48 -31.35 -23.01
C LYS A 236 13.25 -30.18 -22.11
N LEU A 237 12.35 -30.35 -21.15
CA LEU A 237 12.05 -29.36 -20.12
C LEU A 237 12.65 -29.85 -18.80
N ASN A 238 13.71 -29.22 -18.33
CA ASN A 238 14.60 -29.73 -17.30
C ASN A 238 15.08 -31.17 -17.66
N ASP A 239 14.63 -32.17 -16.90
CA ASP A 239 14.99 -33.58 -17.14
C ASP A 239 13.88 -34.36 -17.84
N VAL A 240 12.72 -33.74 -18.11
CA VAL A 240 11.60 -34.39 -18.81
C VAL A 240 11.76 -34.27 -20.33
N GLU A 241 11.91 -35.40 -21.00
CA GLU A 241 11.93 -35.47 -22.46
C GLU A 241 10.52 -35.76 -22.99
N ALA A 242 10.14 -35.04 -24.04
CA ALA A 242 8.87 -35.22 -24.73
C ALA A 242 9.04 -35.14 -26.25
N SER A 243 8.22 -35.88 -26.99
CA SER A 243 8.07 -35.71 -28.43
C SER A 243 6.93 -34.74 -28.75
N LEU A 244 7.13 -33.88 -29.75
CA LEU A 244 6.09 -32.99 -30.28
C LEU A 244 5.86 -33.33 -31.74
N ASP A 245 4.63 -33.69 -32.06
CA ASP A 245 4.17 -34.02 -33.41
C ASP A 245 2.92 -33.26 -33.79
N GLY A 246 2.67 -33.07 -35.06
CA GLY A 246 1.48 -32.43 -35.57
C GLY A 246 1.76 -31.19 -36.41
N TRP A 247 0.81 -30.27 -36.45
CA TRP A 247 0.92 -29.08 -37.30
C TRP A 247 0.16 -27.90 -36.74
N VAL A 248 0.63 -26.70 -37.13
CA VAL A 248 -0.03 -25.42 -36.89
C VAL A 248 -0.15 -24.68 -38.21
N GLN A 249 -1.31 -24.11 -38.48
CA GLN A 249 -1.57 -23.25 -39.63
C GLN A 249 -2.08 -21.88 -39.12
N MET A 250 -1.52 -20.80 -39.67
CA MET A 250 -1.88 -19.41 -39.38
C MET A 250 -2.41 -18.74 -40.66
N PRO A 251 -3.69 -18.92 -41.00
CA PRO A 251 -4.26 -18.38 -42.24
C PRO A 251 -4.20 -16.84 -42.28
N ASP A 252 -4.29 -16.20 -41.12
CA ASP A 252 -4.22 -14.76 -40.91
C ASP A 252 -3.65 -14.47 -39.51
N THR A 253 -3.54 -13.21 -39.15
CA THR A 253 -2.96 -12.74 -37.87
C THR A 253 -3.85 -13.02 -36.65
N THR A 254 -5.10 -13.37 -36.85
CA THR A 254 -6.08 -13.52 -35.75
C THR A 254 -6.47 -14.98 -35.52
N LYS A 255 -6.14 -15.88 -36.48
CA LYS A 255 -6.60 -17.25 -36.50
C LYS A 255 -5.46 -18.24 -36.54
N MET A 256 -5.49 -19.20 -35.65
CA MET A 256 -4.54 -20.32 -35.61
C MET A 256 -5.31 -21.64 -35.59
N VAL A 257 -5.03 -22.51 -36.56
CA VAL A 257 -5.59 -23.87 -36.62
C VAL A 257 -4.48 -24.85 -36.30
N MET A 258 -4.75 -25.84 -35.46
CA MET A 258 -3.70 -26.75 -35.01
C MET A 258 -4.21 -28.17 -34.77
N ASP A 259 -3.30 -29.12 -34.90
CA ASP A 259 -3.42 -30.52 -34.43
C ASP A 259 -2.03 -30.93 -33.90
N LEU A 260 -1.83 -30.78 -32.60
CA LEU A 260 -0.55 -31.03 -31.93
C LEU A 260 -0.69 -32.15 -30.92
N LYS A 261 0.34 -32.95 -30.78
CA LYS A 261 0.43 -34.00 -29.78
C LYS A 261 1.80 -33.95 -29.12
N LEU A 262 1.79 -33.97 -27.81
CA LEU A 262 2.97 -34.04 -26.96
C LEU A 262 2.87 -35.31 -26.13
N ASN A 263 3.89 -36.17 -26.20
CA ASN A 263 3.93 -37.40 -25.44
C ASN A 263 5.29 -37.53 -24.74
N THR A 264 5.25 -37.98 -23.49
CA THR A 264 6.46 -38.50 -22.83
C THR A 264 6.45 -40.01 -22.94
N GLU A 265 7.60 -40.62 -23.23
CA GLU A 265 7.82 -42.04 -22.90
C GLU A 265 7.78 -42.17 -21.36
N LYS A 266 7.88 -43.41 -20.83
CA LYS A 266 7.99 -43.62 -19.39
C LYS A 266 9.17 -42.85 -18.82
N VAL A 267 8.90 -41.73 -18.19
CA VAL A 267 9.90 -40.89 -17.57
C VAL A 267 10.03 -41.30 -16.12
N ALA A 268 11.22 -41.29 -15.59
CA ALA A 268 11.38 -41.55 -14.15
C ALA A 268 10.68 -40.48 -13.34
N PHE A 269 10.06 -40.83 -12.22
CA PHE A 269 9.41 -39.88 -11.34
C PHE A 269 10.36 -38.76 -10.87
N LYS A 270 11.66 -39.06 -10.81
CA LYS A 270 12.71 -38.06 -10.56
C LYS A 270 12.67 -36.89 -11.53
N ASP A 271 12.49 -37.19 -12.81
CA ASP A 271 12.56 -36.18 -13.87
C ASP A 271 11.34 -35.23 -13.78
N LEU A 272 10.15 -35.75 -13.38
CA LEU A 272 8.99 -34.91 -13.07
C LEU A 272 9.30 -33.90 -11.96
N LEU A 273 9.98 -34.33 -10.91
CA LEU A 273 10.29 -33.44 -9.78
C LEU A 273 11.19 -32.27 -10.21
N SER A 274 11.92 -32.42 -11.31
CA SER A 274 12.70 -31.32 -11.89
C SER A 274 11.82 -30.14 -12.39
N LEU A 275 10.53 -30.39 -12.65
CA LEU A 275 9.56 -29.38 -13.09
C LEU A 275 8.93 -28.62 -11.92
N VAL A 276 9.04 -29.12 -10.70
CA VAL A 276 8.48 -28.44 -9.53
C VAL A 276 9.31 -27.19 -9.25
N PRO A 277 8.69 -26.00 -9.17
CA PRO A 277 9.43 -24.78 -8.93
C PRO A 277 10.32 -24.88 -7.70
N GLY A 278 11.56 -24.44 -7.81
CA GLY A 278 12.60 -24.57 -6.77
C GLY A 278 12.26 -23.92 -5.42
N LEU A 279 11.18 -23.11 -5.37
CA LEU A 279 10.58 -22.61 -4.13
C LEU A 279 9.99 -23.74 -3.27
N TYR A 280 9.59 -24.86 -3.89
CA TYR A 280 8.90 -25.97 -3.21
C TYR A 280 9.83 -27.17 -2.99
N VAL A 281 10.94 -27.27 -3.72
CA VAL A 281 11.83 -28.43 -3.61
C VAL A 281 13.30 -28.02 -3.68
N LYS A 282 14.03 -28.24 -2.60
CA LYS A 282 15.48 -28.01 -2.50
C LYS A 282 16.22 -29.32 -2.79
N ASP A 283 17.30 -29.23 -3.56
CA ASP A 283 18.29 -30.32 -3.77
C ASP A 283 17.79 -31.64 -4.38
N PHE A 284 17.23 -31.57 -5.60
CA PHE A 284 16.75 -32.76 -6.32
C PHE A 284 17.83 -33.75 -6.72
N LYS A 285 19.05 -33.32 -6.97
CA LYS A 285 20.08 -34.13 -7.67
C LYS A 285 20.41 -35.44 -6.95
N ASP A 286 20.37 -35.38 -5.61
CA ASP A 286 20.76 -36.52 -4.76
C ASP A 286 19.58 -37.27 -4.15
N MET A 287 18.34 -36.91 -4.51
CA MET A 287 17.14 -37.57 -4.02
C MET A 287 17.04 -39.01 -4.49
N LYS A 288 16.71 -39.91 -3.59
CA LYS A 288 16.28 -41.26 -3.94
C LYS A 288 14.84 -41.19 -4.42
N THR A 289 14.58 -41.68 -5.60
CA THR A 289 13.24 -41.72 -6.18
C THR A 289 12.95 -43.07 -6.79
N ALA A 290 11.68 -43.42 -6.85
CA ALA A 290 11.18 -44.58 -7.59
C ALA A 290 9.84 -44.21 -8.24
N GLY A 291 9.35 -45.05 -9.14
CA GLY A 291 8.12 -44.86 -9.88
C GLY A 291 8.29 -44.26 -11.25
N ASN A 292 7.19 -44.21 -11.97
CA ASN A 292 7.14 -43.75 -13.35
C ASN A 292 6.11 -42.66 -13.54
N LEU A 293 6.41 -41.73 -14.44
CA LEU A 293 5.47 -40.75 -14.96
C LEU A 293 5.14 -41.09 -16.41
N THR A 294 3.90 -40.98 -16.78
CA THR A 294 3.45 -40.88 -18.17
C THR A 294 2.63 -39.59 -18.35
N MET A 295 2.91 -38.87 -19.43
CA MET A 295 2.13 -37.69 -19.80
C MET A 295 1.84 -37.75 -21.30
N ALA A 296 0.58 -37.52 -21.65
CA ALA A 296 0.11 -37.31 -23.00
C ALA A 296 -0.74 -36.08 -23.08
N ALA A 297 -0.44 -35.19 -24.01
CA ALA A 297 -1.23 -34.00 -24.25
C ALA A 297 -1.52 -33.86 -25.74
N SER A 298 -2.74 -33.41 -26.09
CA SER A 298 -3.10 -33.04 -27.46
C SER A 298 -3.93 -31.79 -27.47
N VAL A 299 -3.75 -31.03 -28.55
CA VAL A 299 -4.54 -29.81 -28.83
C VAL A 299 -4.98 -29.89 -30.28
N LYS A 300 -6.29 -29.75 -30.54
CA LYS A 300 -6.86 -29.86 -31.88
C LYS A 300 -7.99 -28.89 -32.08
N GLY A 301 -7.91 -28.10 -33.14
CA GLY A 301 -8.99 -27.16 -33.53
C GLY A 301 -8.46 -25.78 -33.86
N THR A 302 -9.34 -24.82 -33.75
CA THR A 302 -9.07 -23.42 -34.10
C THR A 302 -9.01 -22.57 -32.85
N MET A 303 -7.99 -21.72 -32.76
CA MET A 303 -7.89 -20.61 -31.82
C MET A 303 -8.18 -19.31 -32.57
N GLU A 304 -9.21 -18.57 -32.15
CA GLU A 304 -9.63 -17.32 -32.78
C GLU A 304 -10.35 -16.47 -31.72
N GLY A 305 -9.78 -15.33 -31.35
CA GLY A 305 -10.26 -14.51 -30.24
C GLY A 305 -10.38 -15.30 -28.94
N GLU A 306 -11.55 -15.35 -28.34
CA GLU A 306 -11.83 -16.10 -27.11
C GLU A 306 -12.24 -17.57 -27.36
N SER A 307 -12.17 -18.04 -28.62
CA SER A 307 -12.45 -19.43 -28.96
C SER A 307 -11.16 -20.25 -28.94
N TYR A 308 -11.11 -21.23 -28.06
CA TYR A 308 -9.94 -22.10 -27.86
C TYR A 308 -10.10 -23.46 -28.59
N PRO A 309 -9.03 -24.10 -29.04
CA PRO A 309 -9.08 -25.45 -29.58
C PRO A 309 -9.46 -26.47 -28.50
N ALA A 310 -9.95 -27.61 -28.91
CA ALA A 310 -10.09 -28.76 -28.02
C ALA A 310 -8.73 -29.22 -27.52
N PHE A 311 -8.64 -29.64 -26.25
CA PHE A 311 -7.41 -30.21 -25.70
C PHE A 311 -7.71 -31.39 -24.78
N ASP A 312 -6.72 -32.28 -24.65
CA ASP A 312 -6.74 -33.46 -23.78
C ASP A 312 -5.37 -33.65 -23.17
N VAL A 313 -5.27 -33.63 -21.85
CA VAL A 313 -4.02 -33.81 -21.09
C VAL A 313 -4.22 -34.90 -20.06
N LYS A 314 -3.43 -35.95 -20.14
CA LYS A 314 -3.41 -37.06 -19.20
C LYS A 314 -2.07 -37.11 -18.51
N LEU A 315 -2.09 -37.23 -17.19
CA LEU A 315 -0.91 -37.39 -16.38
C LEU A 315 -1.13 -38.53 -15.39
N ALA A 316 -0.24 -39.49 -15.38
CA ALA A 316 -0.26 -40.56 -14.41
C ALA A 316 1.11 -40.74 -13.75
N VAL A 317 1.09 -40.90 -12.43
CA VAL A 317 2.24 -41.32 -11.62
C VAL A 317 1.89 -42.65 -10.96
N ASP A 318 2.75 -43.65 -11.19
CA ASP A 318 2.58 -44.98 -10.61
C ASP A 318 3.74 -45.31 -9.67
N ASN A 319 3.41 -45.76 -8.48
CA ASN A 319 4.36 -46.17 -7.44
C ASN A 319 5.48 -45.14 -7.20
N GLY A 320 5.09 -43.85 -7.20
CA GLY A 320 6.02 -42.77 -6.94
C GLY A 320 6.56 -42.84 -5.51
N MET A 321 7.84 -42.55 -5.37
CA MET A 321 8.50 -42.42 -4.07
C MET A 321 9.59 -41.38 -4.16
N PHE A 322 9.75 -40.60 -3.12
CA PHE A 322 10.97 -39.79 -2.97
C PHE A 322 11.47 -39.78 -1.53
N GLN A 323 12.78 -39.63 -1.40
CA GLN A 323 13.47 -39.47 -0.13
C GLN A 323 14.69 -38.58 -0.31
N TYR A 324 14.78 -37.52 0.48
CA TYR A 324 15.99 -36.72 0.56
C TYR A 324 17.13 -37.47 1.24
N PRO A 325 18.38 -37.38 0.73
CA PRO A 325 19.52 -38.10 1.30
C PRO A 325 19.79 -37.78 2.76
N SER A 326 19.53 -36.53 3.15
CA SER A 326 19.74 -36.06 4.52
C SER A 326 18.60 -36.41 5.49
N LEU A 327 17.52 -37.02 5.00
CA LEU A 327 16.32 -37.25 5.78
C LEU A 327 16.01 -38.74 5.98
N PRO A 328 15.52 -39.14 7.17
CA PRO A 328 15.39 -40.54 7.55
C PRO A 328 14.19 -41.23 6.88
N LYS A 329 13.19 -40.50 6.41
CA LYS A 329 11.95 -41.08 5.89
C LYS A 329 11.67 -40.66 4.45
N SER A 330 10.88 -41.47 3.76
CA SER A 330 10.40 -41.24 2.40
C SER A 330 8.91 -40.92 2.39
N VAL A 331 8.48 -40.24 1.34
CA VAL A 331 7.10 -40.24 0.89
C VAL A 331 6.95 -41.39 -0.09
N THR A 332 6.00 -42.29 0.16
CA THR A 332 5.81 -43.53 -0.64
C THR A 332 4.40 -43.61 -1.19
N ASP A 333 4.17 -44.62 -2.00
CA ASP A 333 2.87 -44.98 -2.56
C ASP A 333 2.20 -43.81 -3.32
N ILE A 334 3.03 -42.94 -3.92
CA ILE A 334 2.52 -41.82 -4.67
C ILE A 334 1.84 -42.33 -5.94
N GLN A 335 0.53 -42.12 -5.99
CA GLN A 335 -0.29 -42.45 -7.14
C GLN A 335 -1.08 -41.21 -7.55
N VAL A 336 -0.93 -40.80 -8.78
CA VAL A 336 -1.67 -39.67 -9.36
C VAL A 336 -2.29 -40.11 -10.67
N ASN A 337 -3.54 -39.79 -10.87
CA ASN A 337 -4.19 -39.97 -12.16
C ASN A 337 -5.06 -38.74 -12.41
N THR A 338 -4.61 -37.91 -13.34
CA THR A 338 -5.26 -36.64 -13.68
C THR A 338 -5.56 -36.61 -15.16
N HIS A 339 -6.77 -36.20 -15.50
CA HIS A 339 -7.22 -35.96 -16.85
C HIS A 339 -7.82 -34.55 -16.95
N ILE A 340 -7.23 -33.70 -17.78
CA ILE A 340 -7.73 -32.37 -18.07
C ILE A 340 -8.12 -32.31 -19.53
N SER A 341 -9.36 -32.00 -19.85
CA SER A 341 -9.85 -32.02 -21.23
C SER A 341 -10.81 -30.86 -21.49
N SER A 342 -10.86 -30.44 -22.74
CA SER A 342 -11.87 -29.49 -23.25
C SER A 342 -12.28 -29.88 -24.66
N LYS A 343 -13.56 -29.75 -24.95
CA LYS A 343 -14.07 -29.95 -26.32
C LYS A 343 -13.85 -28.74 -27.23
N GLY A 344 -13.18 -27.69 -26.73
CA GLY A 344 -12.93 -26.46 -27.45
C GLY A 344 -14.05 -25.43 -27.32
N GLY A 345 -13.87 -24.28 -27.97
CA GLY A 345 -14.71 -23.10 -27.82
C GLY A 345 -14.32 -22.28 -26.58
N SER A 346 -15.19 -22.18 -25.62
CA SER A 346 -14.92 -21.49 -24.36
C SER A 346 -14.07 -22.32 -23.41
N LEU A 347 -13.20 -21.69 -22.62
CA LEU A 347 -12.49 -22.32 -21.50
C LEU A 347 -13.45 -22.93 -20.48
N ASP A 348 -14.69 -22.50 -20.45
CA ASP A 348 -15.74 -23.08 -19.61
C ASP A 348 -16.10 -24.54 -19.99
N ASN A 349 -15.69 -24.99 -21.17
CA ASN A 349 -15.81 -26.39 -21.57
C ASN A 349 -14.72 -27.31 -20.98
N THR A 350 -13.86 -26.75 -20.12
CA THR A 350 -12.79 -27.52 -19.47
C THR A 350 -13.34 -28.40 -18.36
N VAL A 351 -12.85 -29.63 -18.34
CA VAL A 351 -13.07 -30.60 -17.28
C VAL A 351 -11.73 -30.98 -16.69
N VAL A 352 -11.61 -30.89 -15.39
CA VAL A 352 -10.45 -31.36 -14.62
C VAL A 352 -10.92 -32.55 -13.80
N ASP A 353 -10.32 -33.72 -13.99
CA ASP A 353 -10.61 -34.95 -13.24
C ASP A 353 -9.32 -35.49 -12.63
N VAL A 354 -9.19 -35.35 -11.33
CA VAL A 354 -8.18 -36.02 -10.51
C VAL A 354 -8.87 -37.25 -9.91
N SER A 355 -8.91 -38.33 -10.67
CA SER A 355 -9.57 -39.59 -10.25
C SER A 355 -8.82 -40.29 -9.13
N LYS A 356 -7.52 -40.01 -8.96
CA LYS A 356 -6.69 -40.53 -7.87
C LYS A 356 -5.54 -39.57 -7.56
N PHE A 357 -5.42 -39.26 -6.31
CA PHE A 357 -4.23 -38.71 -5.71
C PHE A 357 -4.05 -39.40 -4.37
N HIS A 358 -2.98 -40.19 -4.22
CA HIS A 358 -2.65 -40.90 -3.01
C HIS A 358 -1.18 -40.67 -2.66
N ILE A 359 -0.92 -40.41 -1.39
CA ILE A 359 0.45 -40.36 -0.84
C ILE A 359 0.47 -41.02 0.52
N ASN A 360 1.58 -41.61 0.88
CA ASN A 360 1.83 -42.10 2.23
C ASN A 360 3.07 -41.39 2.80
N MET A 361 2.85 -40.57 3.81
CA MET A 361 3.88 -39.80 4.47
C MET A 361 4.18 -40.39 5.84
N GLY A 362 5.26 -41.17 5.93
CA GLY A 362 5.69 -41.74 7.20
C GLY A 362 4.64 -42.64 7.87
N GLY A 363 3.88 -43.43 7.08
CA GLY A 363 2.81 -44.31 7.56
C GLY A 363 1.43 -43.64 7.72
N ASN A 364 1.28 -42.40 7.28
CA ASN A 364 0.01 -41.66 7.28
C ASN A 364 -0.48 -41.53 5.82
N PRO A 365 -1.47 -42.31 5.40
CA PRO A 365 -2.06 -42.23 4.07
C PRO A 365 -2.95 -41.01 3.95
N PHE A 366 -2.88 -40.38 2.76
CA PHE A 366 -3.72 -39.26 2.39
C PHE A 366 -4.25 -39.48 0.97
N ASP A 367 -5.56 -39.41 0.82
CA ASP A 367 -6.28 -39.60 -0.43
C ASP A 367 -7.07 -38.34 -0.81
N LEU A 368 -7.04 -37.99 -2.09
CA LEU A 368 -7.84 -36.93 -2.65
C LEU A 368 -8.38 -37.34 -4.02
N THR A 369 -9.65 -37.00 -4.28
CA THR A 369 -10.23 -36.98 -5.61
C THR A 369 -10.82 -35.61 -5.89
N ALA A 370 -10.75 -35.14 -7.13
CA ALA A 370 -11.31 -33.84 -7.51
C ALA A 370 -11.82 -33.90 -8.95
N TYR A 371 -13.03 -33.47 -9.16
CA TYR A 371 -13.64 -33.27 -10.47
C TYR A 371 -14.22 -31.87 -10.54
N VAL A 372 -13.91 -31.15 -11.61
CA VAL A 372 -14.43 -29.79 -11.85
C VAL A 372 -14.81 -29.70 -13.32
N ALA A 373 -16.04 -29.34 -13.60
CA ALA A 373 -16.53 -29.00 -14.93
C ALA A 373 -17.11 -27.58 -14.94
N THR A 374 -17.15 -26.95 -16.10
CA THR A 374 -17.60 -25.55 -16.26
C THR A 374 -16.95 -24.56 -15.29
N PRO A 375 -15.58 -24.53 -15.24
CA PRO A 375 -14.85 -23.83 -14.17
C PRO A 375 -15.03 -22.31 -14.16
N MET A 376 -15.36 -21.71 -15.31
CA MET A 376 -15.41 -20.25 -15.45
C MET A 376 -16.79 -19.67 -15.12
N SER A 377 -17.86 -20.34 -15.49
CA SER A 377 -19.23 -19.85 -15.30
C SER A 377 -19.87 -20.36 -14.00
N ASP A 378 -20.14 -21.65 -13.95
CA ASP A 378 -20.80 -22.32 -12.83
C ASP A 378 -20.14 -23.67 -12.54
N PRO A 379 -19.04 -23.70 -11.74
CA PRO A 379 -18.30 -24.92 -11.48
C PRO A 379 -19.18 -26.03 -10.91
N ASP A 380 -19.21 -27.17 -11.63
CA ASP A 380 -19.78 -28.42 -11.16
C ASP A 380 -18.64 -29.21 -10.52
N VAL A 381 -18.63 -29.28 -9.21
CA VAL A 381 -17.53 -29.83 -8.43
C VAL A 381 -17.94 -31.15 -7.79
N LYS A 382 -16.99 -32.10 -7.74
CA LYS A 382 -17.13 -33.32 -6.94
C LYS A 382 -15.75 -33.69 -6.41
N GLY A 383 -15.63 -33.86 -5.12
CA GLY A 383 -14.34 -34.23 -4.54
C GLY A 383 -14.47 -34.90 -3.19
N THR A 384 -13.45 -35.66 -2.85
CA THR A 384 -13.26 -36.25 -1.55
C THR A 384 -11.84 -36.00 -1.07
N MET A 385 -11.67 -35.78 0.22
CA MET A 385 -10.39 -35.67 0.89
C MET A 385 -10.45 -36.50 2.16
N ALA A 386 -9.56 -37.46 2.32
CA ALA A 386 -9.52 -38.32 3.50
C ALA A 386 -8.07 -38.61 3.87
N GLY A 387 -7.72 -38.48 5.14
CA GLY A 387 -6.39 -38.85 5.62
C GLY A 387 -5.92 -38.04 6.82
N LYS A 388 -4.78 -38.48 7.32
CA LYS A 388 -4.06 -37.85 8.41
C LYS A 388 -2.70 -37.40 7.95
N LEU A 389 -2.36 -36.14 8.21
CA LEU A 389 -1.04 -35.59 7.97
C LEU A 389 -0.41 -35.24 9.31
N ASN A 390 0.69 -35.91 9.64
CA ASN A 390 1.52 -35.51 10.77
C ASN A 390 2.60 -34.56 10.28
N LEU A 391 2.48 -33.29 10.62
CA LEU A 391 3.38 -32.23 10.15
C LEU A 391 4.79 -32.37 10.75
N GLY A 392 4.94 -33.00 11.90
CA GLY A 392 6.24 -33.35 12.47
C GLY A 392 7.02 -34.31 11.58
N MET A 393 6.31 -35.10 10.77
CA MET A 393 6.92 -35.99 9.76
C MET A 393 7.41 -35.24 8.54
N VAL A 394 6.89 -34.02 8.27
CA VAL A 394 7.31 -33.22 7.12
C VAL A 394 8.81 -32.99 7.17
N ARG A 395 9.36 -32.63 8.31
CA ARG A 395 10.81 -32.43 8.48
C ARG A 395 11.63 -33.72 8.30
N GLU A 396 11.03 -34.89 8.42
CA GLU A 396 11.69 -36.17 8.23
C GLU A 396 11.66 -36.63 6.76
N VAL A 397 10.83 -35.99 5.92
CA VAL A 397 10.65 -36.31 4.49
C VAL A 397 10.94 -35.12 3.57
N TYR A 398 10.96 -33.89 4.09
CA TYR A 398 11.20 -32.64 3.34
C TYR A 398 12.13 -31.69 4.11
N PRO A 399 13.20 -31.16 3.48
CA PRO A 399 14.14 -30.25 4.11
C PRO A 399 13.49 -28.87 4.31
N LEU A 400 13.15 -28.55 5.55
CA LEU A 400 12.67 -27.24 5.93
C LEU A 400 13.83 -26.23 6.00
N GLU A 401 13.53 -24.96 5.90
CA GLU A 401 14.52 -23.88 6.11
C GLU A 401 15.13 -23.96 7.50
N LYS A 402 16.43 -23.58 7.59
CA LYS A 402 17.11 -23.59 8.90
C LYS A 402 16.37 -22.71 9.89
N GLY A 403 16.05 -23.26 11.06
CA GLY A 403 15.28 -22.57 12.08
C GLY A 403 13.76 -22.78 12.00
N THR A 404 13.23 -23.37 10.91
CA THR A 404 11.82 -23.71 10.80
C THR A 404 11.52 -24.99 11.55
N GLU A 405 10.62 -24.93 12.51
CA GLU A 405 10.01 -26.09 13.17
C GLU A 405 8.55 -26.19 12.78
N LEU A 406 8.14 -27.36 12.35
CA LEU A 406 6.74 -27.65 12.01
C LEU A 406 6.32 -28.92 12.71
N GLN A 407 5.25 -28.85 13.50
CA GLN A 407 4.66 -29.99 14.22
C GLN A 407 3.14 -29.90 14.16
N GLY A 408 2.47 -30.98 14.54
CA GLY A 408 1.02 -31.07 14.66
C GLY A 408 0.41 -32.09 13.73
N GLU A 409 -0.90 -32.22 13.81
CA GLU A 409 -1.68 -33.18 13.04
C GLU A 409 -2.85 -32.48 12.34
N ILE A 410 -3.08 -32.86 11.10
CA ILE A 410 -4.27 -32.53 10.31
C ILE A 410 -4.99 -33.82 10.00
N ASP A 411 -6.26 -33.91 10.38
CA ASP A 411 -7.17 -35.03 10.10
C ASP A 411 -8.34 -34.48 9.26
N ALA A 412 -8.46 -34.95 8.05
CA ALA A 412 -9.47 -34.51 7.10
C ALA A 412 -10.32 -35.70 6.64
N ASN A 413 -11.62 -35.50 6.62
CA ASN A 413 -12.56 -36.38 5.96
C ASN A 413 -13.70 -35.52 5.43
N ILE A 414 -13.57 -35.11 4.18
CA ILE A 414 -14.45 -34.12 3.55
C ILE A 414 -14.95 -34.66 2.21
N ARG A 415 -16.22 -34.45 1.93
CA ARG A 415 -16.82 -34.69 0.63
C ARG A 415 -17.62 -33.46 0.20
N ALA A 416 -17.50 -33.10 -1.06
CA ALA A 416 -18.29 -32.07 -1.68
C ALA A 416 -18.74 -32.50 -3.08
N ALA A 417 -19.99 -32.20 -3.47
CA ALA A 417 -20.48 -32.46 -4.82
C ALA A 417 -21.67 -31.55 -5.16
N GLY A 418 -21.66 -30.98 -6.35
CA GLY A 418 -22.75 -30.15 -6.88
C GLY A 418 -22.24 -28.90 -7.60
N ARG A 419 -23.17 -28.13 -8.11
CA ARG A 419 -22.88 -26.86 -8.76
C ARG A 419 -22.74 -25.74 -7.74
N MET A 420 -21.76 -24.86 -7.99
CA MET A 420 -21.51 -23.71 -7.11
C MET A 420 -22.70 -22.77 -7.03
N SER A 421 -23.42 -22.58 -8.15
CA SER A 421 -24.64 -21.77 -8.18
C SER A 421 -25.75 -22.28 -7.24
N TYR A 422 -25.76 -23.54 -6.88
CA TYR A 422 -26.71 -24.05 -5.89
C TYR A 422 -26.45 -23.49 -4.50
N VAL A 423 -25.16 -23.40 -4.12
CA VAL A 423 -24.76 -22.78 -2.86
C VAL A 423 -25.05 -21.29 -2.88
N GLU A 424 -24.70 -20.59 -3.97
CA GLU A 424 -24.91 -19.16 -4.14
C GLU A 424 -26.40 -18.76 -4.07
N LYS A 425 -27.26 -19.60 -4.65
CA LYS A 425 -28.74 -19.42 -4.65
C LYS A 425 -29.46 -19.99 -3.44
N GLY A 426 -28.71 -20.53 -2.45
CA GLY A 426 -29.29 -21.12 -1.27
C GLY A 426 -30.02 -22.46 -1.48
N GLN A 427 -29.79 -23.13 -2.63
CA GLN A 427 -30.38 -24.44 -2.96
C GLN A 427 -29.52 -25.57 -2.37
N TYR A 428 -29.41 -25.57 -1.06
CA TYR A 428 -28.51 -26.46 -0.32
C TYR A 428 -28.88 -27.94 -0.42
N ASP A 429 -30.12 -28.25 -0.78
CA ASP A 429 -30.63 -29.60 -1.08
C ASP A 429 -30.02 -30.24 -2.33
N LYS A 430 -29.48 -29.40 -3.24
CA LYS A 430 -28.83 -29.83 -4.48
C LYS A 430 -27.31 -29.89 -4.40
N PHE A 431 -26.73 -29.50 -3.27
CA PHE A 431 -25.30 -29.53 -3.04
C PHE A 431 -24.99 -30.42 -1.85
N THR A 432 -24.06 -31.34 -2.03
CA THR A 432 -23.53 -32.15 -0.94
C THR A 432 -22.26 -31.47 -0.42
N ALA A 433 -22.19 -31.24 0.87
CA ALA A 433 -20.95 -30.91 1.57
C ALA A 433 -21.08 -31.52 2.96
N ASP A 434 -20.25 -32.47 3.26
CA ASP A 434 -20.21 -33.09 4.56
C ASP A 434 -18.78 -33.43 4.95
N GLY A 435 -18.57 -33.61 6.24
CA GLY A 435 -17.27 -34.02 6.75
C GLY A 435 -16.72 -33.11 7.82
N THR A 436 -15.48 -33.41 8.18
CA THR A 436 -14.76 -32.72 9.25
C THR A 436 -13.32 -32.44 8.85
N LEU A 437 -12.80 -31.32 9.34
CA LEU A 437 -11.37 -31.01 9.35
C LEU A 437 -10.96 -30.73 10.80
N SER A 438 -9.99 -31.47 11.28
CA SER A 438 -9.42 -31.28 12.61
C SER A 438 -7.94 -30.98 12.49
N VAL A 439 -7.50 -29.93 13.11
CA VAL A 439 -6.10 -29.53 13.21
C VAL A 439 -5.74 -29.52 14.69
N LYS A 440 -4.61 -30.13 15.07
CA LYS A 440 -4.18 -30.20 16.46
C LYS A 440 -2.68 -29.99 16.58
N GLY A 441 -2.30 -29.16 17.55
CA GLY A 441 -0.91 -28.98 17.95
C GLY A 441 0.01 -28.50 16.83
N ILE A 442 -0.50 -27.71 15.85
CA ILE A 442 0.37 -27.05 14.87
C ILE A 442 1.28 -26.11 15.63
N ASN A 443 2.56 -26.32 15.50
CA ASN A 443 3.60 -25.44 16.00
C ASN A 443 4.50 -25.07 14.80
N TYR A 444 4.48 -23.80 14.45
CA TYR A 444 5.30 -23.24 13.38
C TYR A 444 6.23 -22.20 13.96
N LYS A 445 7.51 -22.41 13.82
CA LYS A 445 8.54 -21.47 14.17
C LYS A 445 9.36 -21.13 12.94
N SER A 446 9.67 -19.86 12.76
CA SER A 446 10.52 -19.33 11.72
C SER A 446 11.35 -18.21 12.30
N THR A 447 12.46 -17.89 11.64
CA THR A 447 13.31 -16.74 12.01
C THR A 447 12.62 -15.41 11.76
N ASP A 448 11.66 -15.39 10.85
CA ASP A 448 11.09 -14.16 10.28
C ASP A 448 9.71 -13.79 10.87
N MET A 449 9.14 -14.66 11.70
CA MET A 449 7.81 -14.49 12.30
C MET A 449 7.80 -14.92 13.77
N PRO A 450 6.94 -14.33 14.62
CA PRO A 450 6.69 -14.86 15.95
C PRO A 450 6.21 -16.33 15.90
N ASP A 451 6.55 -17.11 16.90
CA ASP A 451 6.09 -18.50 17.02
C ASP A 451 4.56 -18.57 16.93
N VAL A 452 4.06 -19.36 15.97
CA VAL A 452 2.63 -19.61 15.79
C VAL A 452 2.29 -21.02 16.27
N THR A 453 1.38 -21.12 17.21
CA THR A 453 0.86 -22.42 17.70
C THR A 453 -0.65 -22.45 17.54
N VAL A 454 -1.17 -23.33 16.66
CA VAL A 454 -2.58 -23.67 16.64
C VAL A 454 -2.80 -24.89 17.55
N LYS A 455 -3.35 -24.66 18.73
CA LYS A 455 -3.62 -25.74 19.69
C LYS A 455 -4.66 -26.71 19.14
N GLU A 456 -5.73 -26.14 18.61
CA GLU A 456 -6.71 -26.88 17.83
C GLU A 456 -7.51 -25.98 16.89
N ALA A 457 -7.97 -26.56 15.78
CA ALA A 457 -9.03 -26.02 14.95
C ALA A 457 -9.94 -27.19 14.52
N ARG A 458 -11.24 -27.07 14.73
CA ARG A 458 -12.22 -28.06 14.29
C ARG A 458 -13.29 -27.42 13.46
N MET A 459 -13.46 -27.97 12.26
CA MET A 459 -14.45 -27.51 11.30
C MET A 459 -15.37 -28.67 10.94
N SER A 460 -16.64 -28.38 10.84
CA SER A 460 -17.66 -29.30 10.31
C SER A 460 -18.32 -28.66 9.12
N PHE A 461 -18.37 -29.39 8.02
CA PHE A 461 -18.87 -28.93 6.75
C PHE A 461 -20.33 -29.29 6.56
N SER A 462 -21.11 -28.36 6.05
CA SER A 462 -22.46 -28.56 5.55
C SER A 462 -22.63 -27.80 4.22
N PRO A 463 -23.65 -28.10 3.42
CA PRO A 463 -23.90 -27.36 2.17
C PRO A 463 -24.09 -25.87 2.38
N LYS A 464 -24.61 -25.46 3.54
CA LYS A 464 -24.94 -24.07 3.86
C LYS A 464 -23.76 -23.30 4.45
N ASP A 465 -23.05 -23.96 5.33
CA ASP A 465 -22.01 -23.30 6.12
C ASP A 465 -20.91 -24.28 6.54
N VAL A 466 -19.79 -23.72 6.95
CA VAL A 466 -18.75 -24.43 7.67
C VAL A 466 -18.77 -23.95 9.12
N ALA A 467 -19.12 -24.83 10.03
CA ALA A 467 -19.09 -24.52 11.44
C ALA A 467 -17.66 -24.65 11.98
N LEU A 468 -17.10 -23.54 12.46
CA LEU A 468 -15.88 -23.52 13.26
C LEU A 468 -16.26 -23.81 14.71
N THR A 469 -16.19 -25.09 15.11
CA THR A 469 -16.63 -25.53 16.43
C THR A 469 -15.59 -25.30 17.51
N ALA A 470 -14.33 -25.22 17.15
CA ALA A 470 -13.23 -24.82 18.01
C ALA A 470 -12.11 -24.21 17.17
N PHE A 471 -11.52 -23.17 17.68
CA PHE A 471 -10.27 -22.60 17.19
C PHE A 471 -9.50 -22.01 18.37
N SER A 472 -8.26 -22.38 18.51
CA SER A 472 -7.38 -21.84 19.55
C SER A 472 -5.97 -21.72 19.01
N MET A 473 -5.46 -20.50 18.95
CA MET A 473 -4.16 -20.15 18.39
C MET A 473 -3.38 -19.28 19.37
N MET A 474 -2.07 -19.42 19.34
CA MET A 474 -1.13 -18.52 19.98
C MET A 474 -0.18 -17.95 18.90
N VAL A 475 0.10 -16.66 18.96
CA VAL A 475 1.17 -16.00 18.20
C VAL A 475 2.09 -15.31 19.20
N GLY A 476 3.24 -15.91 19.47
CA GLY A 476 4.04 -15.52 20.62
C GLY A 476 3.26 -15.66 21.93
N LYS A 477 2.99 -14.55 22.61
CA LYS A 477 2.19 -14.50 23.84
C LYS A 477 0.69 -14.27 23.61
N ASN A 478 0.32 -13.94 22.38
CA ASN A 478 -1.03 -13.56 22.03
C ASN A 478 -1.90 -14.80 21.83
N ASP A 479 -2.97 -14.94 22.58
CA ASP A 479 -3.94 -16.02 22.41
C ASP A 479 -5.19 -15.52 21.68
N ILE A 480 -5.63 -16.32 20.71
CA ILE A 480 -6.86 -16.07 19.96
C ILE A 480 -7.69 -17.36 19.96
N GLN A 481 -8.92 -17.27 20.41
CA GLN A 481 -9.90 -18.35 20.32
C GLN A 481 -11.07 -17.85 19.47
N ALA A 482 -11.62 -18.73 18.65
CA ALA A 482 -12.77 -18.40 17.83
C ALA A 482 -13.72 -19.57 17.68
N THR A 483 -15.01 -19.25 17.60
CA THR A 483 -16.07 -20.18 17.19
C THR A 483 -17.04 -19.44 16.30
N GLY A 484 -17.80 -20.17 15.49
CA GLY A 484 -18.83 -19.55 14.67
C GLY A 484 -19.07 -20.27 13.34
N LYS A 485 -19.44 -19.51 12.34
CA LYS A 485 -19.82 -20.04 11.04
C LYS A 485 -19.21 -19.22 9.91
N LEU A 486 -18.75 -19.92 8.89
CA LEU A 486 -18.27 -19.38 7.64
C LEU A 486 -19.22 -19.81 6.52
N THR A 487 -19.52 -18.91 5.60
CA THR A 487 -20.28 -19.19 4.39
C THR A 487 -19.53 -18.71 3.17
N ASN A 488 -19.86 -19.23 2.00
CA ASN A 488 -19.16 -18.96 0.74
C ASN A 488 -17.70 -19.47 0.70
N LEU A 489 -17.33 -20.45 1.51
CA LEU A 489 -15.94 -20.93 1.54
C LEU A 489 -15.48 -21.48 0.19
N LEU A 490 -16.29 -22.32 -0.48
CA LEU A 490 -15.96 -22.85 -1.81
C LEU A 490 -15.90 -21.76 -2.89
N PRO A 491 -16.91 -20.87 -3.03
CA PRO A 491 -16.81 -19.73 -3.95
C PRO A 491 -15.60 -18.82 -3.69
N TYR A 492 -15.22 -18.63 -2.43
CA TYR A 492 -14.03 -17.86 -2.07
C TYR A 492 -12.75 -18.45 -2.67
N PHE A 493 -12.54 -19.77 -2.52
CA PHE A 493 -11.34 -20.43 -3.07
C PHE A 493 -11.36 -20.59 -4.59
N MET A 494 -12.54 -20.71 -5.20
CA MET A 494 -12.64 -21.05 -6.62
C MET A 494 -12.85 -19.83 -7.53
N LYS A 495 -13.45 -18.74 -7.02
CA LYS A 495 -13.87 -17.57 -7.81
C LYS A 495 -13.51 -16.25 -7.18
N ASP A 496 -12.65 -16.25 -6.16
CA ASP A 496 -12.30 -15.06 -5.38
C ASP A 496 -13.55 -14.30 -4.84
N ALA A 497 -14.62 -15.06 -4.56
CA ALA A 497 -15.85 -14.49 -4.02
C ALA A 497 -15.68 -14.06 -2.56
N VAL A 498 -16.62 -13.25 -2.08
CA VAL A 498 -16.57 -12.76 -0.70
C VAL A 498 -16.79 -13.90 0.30
N LEU A 499 -15.80 -14.16 1.16
CA LEU A 499 -15.93 -15.05 2.31
C LEU A 499 -16.72 -14.33 3.42
N LYS A 500 -17.82 -14.94 3.86
CA LYS A 500 -18.65 -14.38 4.93
C LYS A 500 -18.49 -15.18 6.22
N GLY A 501 -18.51 -14.48 7.35
CA GLY A 501 -18.38 -15.12 8.65
C GLY A 501 -19.11 -14.40 9.77
N ASN A 502 -19.67 -15.20 10.68
CA ASN A 502 -20.16 -14.75 11.97
C ASN A 502 -19.36 -15.48 13.04
N LEU A 503 -18.45 -14.77 13.70
CA LEU A 503 -17.50 -15.35 14.62
C LEU A 503 -17.61 -14.71 16.01
N GLU A 504 -17.49 -15.53 17.03
CA GLU A 504 -17.20 -15.11 18.38
C GLU A 504 -15.71 -15.31 18.63
N VAL A 505 -15.02 -14.22 18.94
CA VAL A 505 -13.56 -14.19 19.12
C VAL A 505 -13.26 -13.82 20.56
N THR A 506 -12.43 -14.60 21.21
CA THR A 506 -12.01 -14.34 22.58
C THR A 506 -10.50 -14.38 22.72
N SER A 507 -9.96 -13.56 23.60
CA SER A 507 -8.53 -13.53 23.93
C SER A 507 -8.33 -13.26 25.41
N SER A 508 -7.38 -13.94 26.03
CA SER A 508 -6.95 -13.62 27.39
C SER A 508 -5.92 -12.47 27.37
N TYR A 509 -5.05 -12.45 26.37
CA TYR A 509 -4.04 -11.42 26.17
C TYR A 509 -3.76 -11.24 24.70
N LEU A 510 -3.86 -9.99 24.21
CA LEU A 510 -3.57 -9.62 22.83
C LEU A 510 -2.79 -8.32 22.82
N ASN A 511 -1.52 -8.38 22.41
CA ASN A 511 -0.71 -7.20 22.12
C ASN A 511 -0.73 -6.93 20.61
N VAL A 512 -1.54 -5.98 20.21
CA VAL A 512 -1.71 -5.64 18.78
C VAL A 512 -0.40 -5.17 18.15
N ASN A 513 0.51 -4.58 18.93
CA ASN A 513 1.82 -4.12 18.47
C ASN A 513 2.67 -5.26 17.89
N ASP A 514 2.49 -6.49 18.37
CA ASP A 514 3.27 -7.64 17.90
C ASP A 514 2.95 -8.04 16.46
N PHE A 515 1.81 -7.59 15.93
CA PHE A 515 1.36 -7.85 14.54
C PHE A 515 1.68 -6.69 13.58
N MET A 516 2.25 -5.59 14.08
CA MET A 516 2.48 -4.36 13.34
C MET A 516 3.97 -4.04 13.16
N LYS A 517 4.86 -4.99 13.47
CA LYS A 517 6.31 -4.82 13.38
C LYS A 517 6.79 -5.21 11.99
N GLU A 518 7.61 -4.37 11.38
CA GLU A 518 8.44 -4.72 10.23
C GLU A 518 9.69 -5.49 10.69
N ASP A 519 10.15 -6.45 9.87
CA ASP A 519 11.48 -7.05 10.02
C ASP A 519 12.55 -5.99 9.89
N SER A 520 13.04 -5.48 11.01
CA SER A 520 14.16 -4.55 11.00
C SER A 520 15.45 -5.24 11.41
N THR A 521 16.31 -5.48 10.44
CA THR A 521 17.75 -5.68 10.64
C THR A 521 18.49 -4.36 10.97
N ALA A 522 17.78 -3.29 11.31
CA ALA A 522 18.35 -1.98 11.64
C ALA A 522 18.05 -1.61 13.08
N ALA A 523 19.10 -1.65 13.89
CA ALA A 523 19.10 -1.27 15.30
C ALA A 523 18.87 0.23 15.50
N SER A 524 17.77 0.58 16.18
CA SER A 524 17.77 1.66 17.19
C SER A 524 16.49 1.57 18.02
N ALA A 525 16.63 1.55 19.34
CA ALA A 525 15.67 1.02 20.30
C ALA A 525 14.45 1.89 20.64
N ASP A 526 14.16 2.99 19.94
CA ASP A 526 13.16 3.96 20.43
C ASP A 526 11.91 4.21 19.57
N SER A 527 11.81 3.70 18.36
CA SER A 527 10.53 3.71 17.63
C SER A 527 10.62 2.84 16.37
N ILE A 528 10.04 1.65 16.40
CA ILE A 528 9.82 0.86 15.18
C ILE A 528 8.52 1.39 14.57
N PRO A 529 8.53 1.96 13.36
CA PRO A 529 7.31 2.44 12.73
C PRO A 529 6.38 1.25 12.42
N MET A 530 5.12 1.37 12.84
CA MET A 530 4.06 0.44 12.48
C MET A 530 3.71 0.61 11.01
N LEU A 531 3.58 -0.48 10.25
CA LEU A 531 3.05 -0.42 8.90
C LEU A 531 1.52 -0.55 8.88
N ALA A 532 0.90 0.12 7.92
CA ALA A 532 -0.53 0.03 7.71
C ALA A 532 -0.95 -1.39 7.34
N PHE A 533 -1.88 -1.96 8.08
CA PHE A 533 -2.41 -3.29 7.84
C PHE A 533 -3.42 -3.26 6.69
N GLU A 534 -3.13 -4.00 5.61
CA GLU A 534 -4.05 -4.14 4.49
C GLU A 534 -5.19 -5.10 4.83
N ILE A 535 -6.42 -4.66 4.64
CA ILE A 535 -7.62 -5.44 4.92
C ILE A 535 -8.13 -6.02 3.60
N PRO A 536 -8.21 -7.36 3.44
CA PRO A 536 -8.72 -7.97 2.22
C PRO A 536 -10.16 -7.51 1.91
N LYS A 537 -10.41 -7.15 0.64
CA LYS A 537 -11.73 -6.67 0.18
C LYS A 537 -12.77 -7.79 0.08
N ASN A 538 -12.30 -9.01 -0.11
CA ASN A 538 -13.14 -10.20 -0.28
C ASN A 538 -13.51 -10.88 1.05
N LEU A 539 -13.59 -10.10 2.15
CA LEU A 539 -14.09 -10.55 3.46
C LEU A 539 -15.36 -9.77 3.84
N ASP A 540 -16.32 -10.46 4.47
CA ASP A 540 -17.54 -9.89 5.08
C ASP A 540 -17.78 -10.62 6.42
N PHE A 541 -17.09 -10.15 7.47
CA PHE A 541 -17.13 -10.77 8.79
C PHE A 541 -17.85 -9.90 9.80
N SER A 542 -18.75 -10.53 10.56
CA SER A 542 -19.31 -9.98 11.80
C SER A 542 -18.66 -10.68 12.97
N LEU A 543 -17.98 -9.93 13.81
CA LEU A 543 -17.20 -10.44 14.93
C LEU A 543 -17.79 -9.92 16.26
N ARG A 544 -18.08 -10.84 17.18
CA ARG A 544 -18.26 -10.50 18.59
C ARG A 544 -16.94 -10.79 19.30
N ALA A 545 -16.27 -9.72 19.73
CA ALA A 545 -14.95 -9.83 20.33
C ALA A 545 -14.99 -9.61 21.84
N SER A 546 -14.25 -10.42 22.59
CA SER A 546 -14.00 -10.19 24.00
C SER A 546 -12.53 -10.44 24.34
N GLY A 547 -11.95 -9.57 25.17
CA GLY A 547 -10.58 -9.67 25.60
C GLY A 547 -10.41 -9.37 27.08
N LYS A 548 -9.64 -10.19 27.79
CA LYS A 548 -9.32 -9.86 29.20
C LYS A 548 -8.34 -8.69 29.25
N GLU A 549 -7.32 -8.70 28.40
CA GLU A 549 -6.36 -7.61 28.25
C GLU A 549 -5.95 -7.48 26.79
N ILE A 550 -6.13 -6.28 26.22
CA ILE A 550 -5.67 -5.92 24.87
C ILE A 550 -4.74 -4.71 25.02
N VAL A 551 -3.55 -4.81 24.44
CA VAL A 551 -2.54 -3.75 24.45
C VAL A 551 -2.43 -3.19 23.02
N TYR A 552 -2.55 -1.88 22.90
CA TYR A 552 -2.31 -1.13 21.67
C TYR A 552 -1.46 0.09 21.97
N ASP A 553 -0.32 0.22 21.34
CA ASP A 553 0.74 1.16 21.70
C ASP A 553 1.09 0.99 23.20
N LYS A 554 0.93 2.01 24.00
CA LYS A 554 1.16 1.99 25.47
C LYS A 554 -0.17 1.77 26.24
N LEU A 555 -1.28 1.71 25.55
CA LEU A 555 -2.61 1.58 26.16
C LEU A 555 -2.94 0.13 26.48
N SER A 556 -3.03 -0.23 27.75
CA SER A 556 -3.59 -1.49 28.21
C SER A 556 -5.09 -1.34 28.49
N MET A 557 -5.89 -2.10 27.78
CA MET A 557 -7.34 -2.15 27.89
C MET A 557 -7.76 -3.48 28.51
N LYS A 558 -8.52 -3.43 29.61
CA LYS A 558 -9.00 -4.63 30.31
C LYS A 558 -10.50 -4.82 30.13
N ASN A 559 -10.95 -6.09 30.15
CA ASN A 559 -12.35 -6.45 29.98
C ASN A 559 -12.96 -5.85 28.71
N VAL A 560 -12.26 -6.01 27.61
CA VAL A 560 -12.69 -5.49 26.31
C VAL A 560 -13.86 -6.31 25.80
N LEU A 561 -14.92 -5.63 25.40
CA LEU A 561 -16.10 -6.22 24.76
C LEU A 561 -16.45 -5.34 23.55
N GLY A 562 -16.73 -5.96 22.42
CA GLY A 562 -17.10 -5.17 21.25
C GLY A 562 -17.67 -5.99 20.11
N ASN A 563 -18.37 -5.31 19.21
CA ASN A 563 -18.80 -5.86 17.94
C ASN A 563 -18.05 -5.14 16.82
N LEU A 564 -17.46 -5.93 15.92
CA LEU A 564 -16.71 -5.43 14.78
C LEU A 564 -17.27 -6.03 13.50
N THR A 565 -17.16 -5.29 12.41
CA THR A 565 -17.36 -5.83 11.06
C THR A 565 -16.11 -5.59 10.23
N VAL A 566 -15.71 -6.58 9.46
CA VAL A 566 -14.62 -6.50 8.47
C VAL A 566 -15.25 -6.66 7.11
N LYS A 567 -15.27 -5.61 6.31
CA LYS A 567 -15.95 -5.63 5.03
C LYS A 567 -15.36 -4.59 4.08
N ASP A 568 -15.20 -4.97 2.79
CA ASP A 568 -14.80 -4.06 1.71
C ASP A 568 -13.51 -3.27 2.02
N GLY A 569 -12.52 -3.90 2.66
CA GLY A 569 -11.26 -3.24 3.03
C GLY A 569 -11.35 -2.34 4.26
N ARG A 570 -12.43 -2.47 5.07
CA ARG A 570 -12.70 -1.65 6.25
C ARG A 570 -12.97 -2.51 7.47
N ILE A 571 -12.41 -2.13 8.61
CA ILE A 571 -12.81 -2.61 9.93
C ILE A 571 -13.68 -1.54 10.58
N THR A 572 -14.91 -1.89 10.90
CA THR A 572 -15.83 -1.00 11.64
C THR A 572 -16.00 -1.53 13.05
N ILE A 573 -15.73 -0.69 14.03
CA ILE A 573 -16.00 -0.90 15.44
C ILE A 573 -17.37 -0.28 15.72
N GLN A 574 -18.37 -1.10 15.98
CA GLN A 574 -19.73 -0.62 16.24
C GLN A 574 -19.88 -0.11 17.68
N ASN A 575 -19.36 -0.89 18.62
CA ASN A 575 -19.36 -0.58 20.04
C ASN A 575 -18.28 -1.40 20.73
N LEU A 576 -17.20 -0.77 21.09
CA LEU A 576 -16.18 -1.40 21.92
C LEU A 576 -16.21 -0.72 23.30
N SER A 577 -16.18 -1.48 24.35
CA SER A 577 -16.05 -0.99 25.71
C SER A 577 -14.89 -1.67 26.41
N ALA A 578 -14.16 -0.92 27.22
CA ALA A 578 -13.03 -1.45 27.98
C ALA A 578 -12.80 -0.63 29.25
N ASN A 579 -12.04 -1.20 30.18
CA ASN A 579 -11.48 -0.47 31.32
C ASN A 579 -10.05 -0.07 30.98
N ALA A 580 -9.77 1.23 30.97
CA ALA A 580 -8.44 1.76 30.74
C ALA A 580 -8.31 3.17 31.32
N LEU A 581 -7.08 3.68 31.43
CA LEU A 581 -6.79 5.02 31.92
C LEU A 581 -7.42 5.34 33.30
N GLY A 582 -7.61 4.31 34.13
CA GLY A 582 -8.26 4.44 35.44
C GLY A 582 -9.78 4.54 35.42
N GLY A 583 -10.43 4.45 34.25
CA GLY A 583 -11.86 4.55 34.07
C GLY A 583 -12.40 3.59 33.02
N LYS A 584 -13.48 3.99 32.35
CA LYS A 584 -14.09 3.23 31.25
C LYS A 584 -13.92 4.00 29.94
N ILE A 585 -13.65 3.24 28.87
CA ILE A 585 -13.59 3.79 27.52
C ILE A 585 -14.61 3.07 26.64
N GLY A 586 -15.29 3.83 25.81
CA GLY A 586 -16.11 3.37 24.71
C GLY A 586 -15.51 3.85 23.40
N VAL A 587 -15.45 2.97 22.40
CA VAL A 587 -14.93 3.28 21.06
C VAL A 587 -15.92 2.82 20.00
N SER A 588 -16.22 3.68 19.05
CA SER A 588 -16.94 3.35 17.82
C SER A 588 -16.24 4.03 16.63
N GLY A 589 -16.45 3.53 15.43
CA GLY A 589 -15.81 4.13 14.26
C GLY A 589 -15.25 3.13 13.28
N TYR A 590 -14.31 3.55 12.46
CA TYR A 590 -13.72 2.66 11.48
C TYR A 590 -12.24 2.96 11.20
N TYR A 591 -11.56 1.94 10.75
CA TYR A 591 -10.27 1.99 10.08
C TYR A 591 -10.44 1.45 8.66
N GLU A 592 -9.95 2.19 7.67
CA GLU A 592 -10.00 1.84 6.27
C GLU A 592 -8.60 1.96 5.65
N ALA A 593 -8.17 0.92 4.94
CA ALA A 593 -6.88 0.86 4.27
C ALA A 593 -7.04 0.31 2.84
N LEU A 594 -7.93 0.93 2.05
CA LEU A 594 -8.08 0.62 0.62
C LEU A 594 -6.78 0.90 -0.17
N ASN A 595 -6.03 1.88 0.29
CA ASN A 595 -4.66 2.15 -0.11
C ASN A 595 -3.79 2.15 1.15
N PRO A 596 -2.91 1.15 1.34
CA PRO A 596 -2.05 1.06 2.54
C PRO A 596 -1.14 2.27 2.75
N LYS A 597 -0.85 3.03 1.69
CA LYS A 597 -0.05 4.27 1.78
C LYS A 597 -0.84 5.49 2.27
N LYS A 598 -2.17 5.38 2.35
CA LYS A 598 -3.06 6.46 2.80
C LYS A 598 -4.27 5.88 3.54
N PRO A 599 -4.05 5.23 4.69
CA PRO A 599 -5.15 4.73 5.50
C PRO A 599 -5.91 5.88 6.15
N GLU A 600 -7.18 5.64 6.48
CA GLU A 600 -8.06 6.62 7.10
C GLU A 600 -8.74 6.05 8.33
N VAL A 601 -8.98 6.91 9.30
CA VAL A 601 -9.73 6.60 10.52
C VAL A 601 -10.79 7.63 10.80
N ALA A 602 -11.92 7.17 11.34
CA ALA A 602 -12.89 8.02 12.00
C ALA A 602 -13.37 7.29 13.26
N PHE A 603 -13.22 7.94 14.42
CA PHE A 603 -13.57 7.35 15.71
C PHE A 603 -14.43 8.28 16.56
N GLY A 604 -15.38 7.69 17.25
CA GLY A 604 -16.08 8.25 18.39
C GLY A 604 -15.56 7.62 19.68
N LEU A 605 -15.11 8.45 20.60
CA LEU A 605 -14.63 8.06 21.92
C LEU A 605 -15.63 8.54 22.99
N ASP A 606 -15.97 7.65 23.91
CA ASP A 606 -16.73 7.95 25.14
C ASP A 606 -15.87 7.55 26.35
N LEU A 607 -15.20 8.53 26.92
CA LEU A 607 -14.35 8.34 28.08
C LEU A 607 -15.14 8.67 29.35
N GLN A 608 -15.19 7.75 30.31
CA GLN A 608 -15.95 7.91 31.55
C GLN A 608 -15.03 7.76 32.74
N THR A 609 -14.89 8.85 33.49
CA THR A 609 -14.13 8.94 34.76
C THR A 609 -12.69 8.49 34.61
N VAL A 610 -12.03 8.84 33.48
CA VAL A 610 -10.62 8.49 33.21
C VAL A 610 -9.68 9.51 33.85
N SER A 611 -8.49 9.07 34.21
CA SER A 611 -7.47 9.90 34.85
C SER A 611 -6.76 10.82 33.86
N PHE A 612 -6.62 12.11 34.17
CA PHE A 612 -5.80 13.05 33.41
C PHE A 612 -4.34 12.57 33.31
N GLY A 613 -3.75 12.20 34.44
CA GLY A 613 -2.35 11.76 34.49
C GLY A 613 -2.09 10.47 33.71
N GLU A 614 -2.98 9.47 33.82
CA GLU A 614 -2.83 8.23 33.05
C GLU A 614 -3.03 8.49 31.55
N THR A 615 -3.96 9.36 31.15
CA THR A 615 -4.16 9.74 29.76
C THR A 615 -2.92 10.40 29.17
N PHE A 616 -2.33 11.34 29.90
CA PHE A 616 -1.12 12.05 29.45
C PHE A 616 0.09 11.12 29.34
N LYS A 617 0.29 10.21 30.28
CA LYS A 617 1.38 9.25 30.25
C LYS A 617 1.27 8.24 29.11
N THR A 618 0.07 7.76 28.85
CA THR A 618 -0.21 6.64 27.97
C THR A 618 -0.40 7.05 26.52
N LEU A 619 -1.11 8.17 26.26
CA LEU A 619 -1.47 8.58 24.91
C LEU A 619 -0.57 9.75 24.44
N ASP A 620 0.33 9.45 23.49
CA ASP A 620 1.21 10.49 22.94
C ASP A 620 0.43 11.59 22.19
N MET A 621 -0.72 11.25 21.61
CA MET A 621 -1.64 12.24 21.03
C MET A 621 -2.17 13.22 22.07
N ALA A 622 -2.43 12.79 23.31
CA ALA A 622 -2.88 13.68 24.38
C ALA A 622 -1.80 14.71 24.77
N LYS A 623 -0.52 14.37 24.66
CA LYS A 623 0.61 15.28 24.88
C LYS A 623 0.65 16.44 23.89
N SER A 624 0.16 16.23 22.69
CA SER A 624 0.10 17.24 21.63
C SER A 624 -1.20 18.01 21.64
N LEU A 625 -2.34 17.34 21.82
CA LEU A 625 -3.68 17.97 21.78
C LEU A 625 -4.04 18.71 23.07
N ALA A 626 -3.62 18.21 24.21
CA ALA A 626 -3.96 18.73 25.54
C ALA A 626 -2.73 18.71 26.49
N PRO A 627 -1.68 19.49 26.21
CA PRO A 627 -0.45 19.48 27.04
C PRO A 627 -0.73 19.87 28.49
N ILE A 628 -1.84 20.55 28.78
CA ILE A 628 -2.26 20.90 30.14
C ILE A 628 -2.54 19.66 31.01
N PHE A 629 -2.86 18.49 30.42
CA PHE A 629 -3.15 17.28 31.19
C PHE A 629 -1.95 16.81 32.05
N GLU A 630 -0.72 17.16 31.66
CA GLU A 630 0.47 16.95 32.48
C GLU A 630 0.35 17.54 33.89
N ASN A 631 -0.32 18.69 33.96
CA ASN A 631 -0.47 19.52 35.14
C ASN A 631 -1.81 19.33 35.85
N MET A 632 -2.63 18.35 35.42
CA MET A 632 -3.95 18.09 35.95
C MET A 632 -3.99 16.80 36.76
N GLN A 633 -4.59 16.86 37.94
CA GLN A 633 -4.89 15.71 38.79
C GLN A 633 -6.38 15.52 38.92
N GLY A 634 -6.84 14.28 39.01
CA GLY A 634 -8.27 13.92 39.07
C GLY A 634 -8.73 13.22 37.81
N ASN A 635 -10.04 13.12 37.68
CA ASN A 635 -10.66 12.36 36.60
C ASN A 635 -11.54 13.27 35.74
N TYR A 636 -11.74 12.84 34.50
CA TYR A 636 -12.64 13.52 33.57
C TYR A 636 -13.45 12.51 32.77
N SER A 637 -14.53 13.00 32.20
CA SER A 637 -15.30 12.30 31.17
C SER A 637 -15.29 13.12 29.90
N MET A 638 -15.19 12.45 28.75
CA MET A 638 -15.09 13.15 27.46
C MET A 638 -15.83 12.38 26.39
N LYS A 639 -16.58 13.08 25.56
CA LYS A 639 -17.02 12.57 24.26
C LYS A 639 -16.24 13.29 23.17
N LEU A 640 -15.67 12.53 22.25
CA LEU A 640 -14.86 13.07 21.16
C LEU A 640 -15.16 12.28 19.90
N ASN A 641 -15.54 12.95 18.82
CA ASN A 641 -15.55 12.40 17.48
C ASN A 641 -14.41 13.03 16.69
N PHE A 642 -13.63 12.22 16.00
CA PHE A 642 -12.55 12.71 15.16
C PHE A 642 -12.31 11.82 13.96
N ASN A 643 -11.72 12.39 12.92
CA ASN A 643 -11.25 11.72 11.74
C ASN A 643 -9.87 12.24 11.35
N SER A 644 -9.05 11.36 10.76
CA SER A 644 -7.71 11.70 10.29
C SER A 644 -7.32 10.76 9.16
N ALA A 645 -6.58 11.26 8.18
CA ALA A 645 -5.73 10.42 7.35
C ALA A 645 -4.51 9.97 8.17
N LEU A 646 -3.99 8.79 7.89
CA LEU A 646 -2.79 8.27 8.53
C LEU A 646 -1.63 8.20 7.52
N THR A 647 -0.42 8.24 8.04
CA THR A 647 0.77 7.86 7.28
C THR A 647 0.80 6.34 7.07
N GLU A 648 1.68 5.86 6.20
CA GLU A 648 1.95 4.42 6.04
C GLU A 648 2.41 3.75 7.35
N HIS A 649 2.89 4.52 8.32
CA HIS A 649 3.28 4.09 9.66
C HIS A 649 2.17 4.23 10.71
N MET A 650 0.92 4.37 10.29
CA MET A 650 -0.25 4.49 11.17
C MET A 650 -0.27 5.74 12.08
N GLU A 651 0.56 6.73 11.81
CA GLU A 651 0.57 7.99 12.54
C GLU A 651 -0.48 8.95 11.97
N PRO A 652 -1.26 9.65 12.81
CA PRO A 652 -2.20 10.65 12.33
C PRO A 652 -1.51 11.81 11.61
N ILE A 653 -1.97 12.13 10.40
CA ILE A 653 -1.53 13.32 9.68
C ILE A 653 -2.22 14.54 10.32
N LEU A 654 -1.48 15.27 11.15
CA LEU A 654 -2.02 16.34 11.98
C LEU A 654 -2.75 17.44 11.21
N SER A 655 -2.36 17.70 9.96
CA SER A 655 -3.06 18.67 9.08
C SER A 655 -4.42 18.18 8.61
N SER A 656 -4.67 16.88 8.63
CA SER A 656 -5.95 16.26 8.25
C SER A 656 -6.86 16.00 9.47
N LEU A 657 -6.32 16.13 10.69
CA LEU A 657 -7.05 15.84 11.91
C LEU A 657 -8.16 16.87 12.14
N THR A 658 -9.39 16.40 12.13
CA THR A 658 -10.58 17.18 12.46
C THR A 658 -11.42 16.46 13.50
N GLY A 659 -12.13 17.21 14.32
CA GLY A 659 -12.96 16.60 15.36
C GLY A 659 -13.73 17.62 16.19
N GLU A 660 -14.63 17.09 17.01
CA GLU A 660 -15.39 17.86 18.00
C GLU A 660 -15.57 17.04 19.27
N GLY A 661 -15.57 17.72 20.38
CA GLY A 661 -15.70 17.03 21.65
C GLY A 661 -16.14 17.93 22.79
N LYS A 662 -16.39 17.26 23.90
CA LYS A 662 -16.79 17.94 25.17
C LYS A 662 -16.15 17.21 26.33
N LEU A 663 -15.33 17.92 27.08
CA LEU A 663 -14.69 17.44 28.30
C LEU A 663 -15.47 17.95 29.52
N ASN A 664 -15.74 17.06 30.46
CA ASN A 664 -16.39 17.38 31.75
C ASN A 664 -15.54 16.81 32.90
N SER A 665 -15.40 17.57 33.98
CA SER A 665 -14.79 17.10 35.22
C SER A 665 -15.44 17.75 36.42
N ASN A 666 -15.88 16.93 37.37
CA ASN A 666 -16.52 17.43 38.59
C ASN A 666 -15.51 17.79 39.69
N SER A 667 -14.27 17.30 39.54
CA SER A 667 -13.21 17.54 40.52
C SER A 667 -11.87 17.40 39.85
N VAL A 668 -11.21 18.52 39.64
CA VAL A 668 -9.86 18.56 39.05
C VAL A 668 -8.98 19.51 39.87
N LYS A 669 -7.73 19.14 40.02
CA LYS A 669 -6.72 20.02 40.57
C LYS A 669 -5.70 20.34 39.49
N VAL A 670 -5.48 21.62 39.22
CA VAL A 670 -4.53 22.12 38.23
C VAL A 670 -3.41 22.84 38.96
N SER A 671 -2.19 22.42 38.83
CA SER A 671 -1.01 23.03 39.45
C SER A 671 0.15 23.13 38.46
N ASP A 672 1.13 23.96 38.77
CA ASP A 672 2.39 24.11 38.02
C ASP A 672 2.23 24.53 36.54
N VAL A 673 1.09 25.14 36.18
CA VAL A 673 0.86 25.73 34.86
C VAL A 673 1.47 27.12 34.81
N LYS A 674 2.51 27.32 33.98
CA LYS A 674 3.23 28.61 33.89
C LYS A 674 2.33 29.81 33.61
N ALA A 675 1.31 29.66 32.78
CA ALA A 675 0.34 30.72 32.49
C ALA A 675 -0.44 31.11 33.73
N LEU A 676 -0.85 30.14 34.55
CA LEU A 676 -1.59 30.41 35.79
C LEU A 676 -0.69 31.05 36.86
N SER A 677 0.55 30.57 37.00
CA SER A 677 1.53 31.16 37.90
C SER A 677 1.84 32.62 37.52
N LEU A 678 1.96 32.91 36.22
CA LEU A 678 2.18 34.26 35.73
C LEU A 678 0.92 35.15 35.98
N LEU A 679 -0.28 34.60 35.79
CA LEU A 679 -1.52 35.30 36.10
C LEU A 679 -1.65 35.58 37.59
N ALA A 680 -1.35 34.60 38.43
CA ALA A 680 -1.36 34.73 39.88
C ALA A 680 -0.43 35.87 40.37
N SER A 681 0.80 35.89 39.84
CA SER A 681 1.80 36.93 40.17
C SER A 681 1.34 38.32 39.66
N THR A 682 0.77 38.40 38.45
CA THR A 682 0.31 39.64 37.84
C THR A 682 -0.89 40.24 38.61
N LEU A 683 -1.80 39.39 39.05
CA LEU A 683 -3.01 39.84 39.82
C LEU A 683 -2.79 39.82 41.33
N LYS A 684 -1.59 39.42 41.82
CA LYS A 684 -1.28 39.26 43.24
C LYS A 684 -2.31 38.39 43.98
N ASN A 685 -2.69 37.29 43.33
CA ASN A 685 -3.68 36.37 43.89
C ASN A 685 -3.15 34.93 43.70
N ASP A 686 -2.50 34.40 44.75
CA ASP A 686 -1.85 33.07 44.73
C ASP A 686 -2.83 31.91 44.51
N ALA A 687 -4.13 32.12 44.79
CA ALA A 687 -5.17 31.14 44.54
C ALA A 687 -5.29 30.79 43.04
N LEU A 688 -4.84 31.65 42.13
CA LEU A 688 -4.87 31.44 40.70
C LEU A 688 -3.72 30.52 40.21
N ALA A 689 -2.70 30.32 41.03
CA ALA A 689 -1.58 29.40 40.67
C ALA A 689 -1.97 27.92 40.81
N ASN A 690 -2.91 27.60 41.72
CA ASN A 690 -3.38 26.26 41.99
C ASN A 690 -4.90 26.24 41.94
N LEU A 691 -5.43 25.77 40.80
CA LEU A 691 -6.87 25.79 40.57
C LEU A 691 -7.50 24.45 41.01
N SER A 692 -8.63 24.51 41.67
CA SER A 692 -9.46 23.34 41.99
C SER A 692 -10.92 23.63 41.59
N PRO A 693 -11.18 23.78 40.28
CA PRO A 693 -12.51 24.10 39.81
C PRO A 693 -13.48 22.94 40.08
N LYS A 694 -14.71 23.28 40.40
CA LYS A 694 -15.85 22.38 40.41
C LYS A 694 -16.57 22.51 39.06
N ASP A 695 -17.06 21.39 38.56
CA ASP A 695 -17.92 21.35 37.36
C ASP A 695 -17.30 21.98 36.09
N LEU A 696 -16.06 21.55 35.76
CA LEU A 696 -15.41 21.97 34.54
C LEU A 696 -16.14 21.37 33.33
N ASN A 697 -16.50 22.20 32.36
CA ASN A 697 -17.20 21.82 31.15
C ASN A 697 -16.64 22.57 29.97
N ILE A 698 -15.90 21.89 29.10
CA ILE A 698 -15.14 22.46 27.98
C ILE A 698 -15.58 21.82 26.67
N PRO A 699 -16.46 22.45 25.90
CA PRO A 699 -16.68 22.10 24.52
C PRO A 699 -15.49 22.55 23.68
N PHE A 700 -15.07 21.71 22.71
CA PHE A 700 -13.93 22.00 21.82
C PHE A 700 -14.11 21.39 20.43
N SER A 701 -13.40 21.96 19.47
CA SER A 701 -13.23 21.39 18.12
C SER A 701 -11.75 21.30 17.76
N ILE A 702 -11.44 20.36 16.87
CA ILE A 702 -10.10 20.14 16.36
C ILE A 702 -10.14 20.42 14.86
N GLY A 703 -9.23 21.22 14.37
CA GLY A 703 -9.10 21.55 12.95
C GLY A 703 -7.99 22.55 12.72
N ASP A 704 -7.47 22.61 11.49
CA ASP A 704 -6.39 23.51 11.09
C ASP A 704 -5.14 23.38 11.99
N GLY A 705 -4.83 22.18 12.48
CA GLY A 705 -3.72 21.95 13.40
C GLY A 705 -3.89 22.58 14.79
N ARG A 706 -5.14 22.85 15.23
CA ARG A 706 -5.44 23.47 16.52
C ARG A 706 -6.63 22.81 17.22
N VAL A 707 -6.59 22.78 18.54
CA VAL A 707 -7.73 22.51 19.40
C VAL A 707 -8.34 23.86 19.82
N LYS A 708 -9.53 24.15 19.34
CA LYS A 708 -10.28 25.38 19.62
C LYS A 708 -11.30 25.11 20.73
N THR A 709 -11.20 25.80 21.87
CA THR A 709 -12.20 25.71 22.96
C THR A 709 -13.28 26.76 22.78
N SER A 710 -14.54 26.37 22.89
CA SER A 710 -15.64 27.30 23.06
C SER A 710 -15.49 28.03 24.37
N PRO A 711 -16.12 29.18 24.57
CA PRO A 711 -16.11 29.91 25.86
C PRO A 711 -16.53 29.01 27.02
N PHE A 712 -15.67 28.89 28.02
CA PHE A 712 -15.97 28.15 29.26
C PHE A 712 -15.53 28.91 30.48
N THR A 713 -16.17 28.63 31.61
CA THR A 713 -15.92 29.29 32.88
C THR A 713 -15.28 28.35 33.87
N VAL A 714 -14.23 28.82 34.53
CA VAL A 714 -13.60 28.15 35.66
C VAL A 714 -13.96 28.96 36.92
N GLU A 715 -14.72 28.35 37.84
CA GLU A 715 -15.12 28.97 39.10
C GLU A 715 -14.13 28.61 40.21
N LEU A 716 -13.59 29.60 40.90
CA LEU A 716 -12.60 29.49 41.95
C LEU A 716 -13.08 30.26 43.20
N GLY A 717 -14.02 29.67 43.94
CA GLY A 717 -14.72 30.40 44.98
C GLY A 717 -15.49 31.56 44.35
N ASP A 718 -15.20 32.77 44.82
CA ASP A 718 -15.86 34.00 44.31
C ASP A 718 -15.18 34.57 43.04
N THR A 719 -14.08 34.00 42.55
CA THR A 719 -13.40 34.41 41.32
C THR A 719 -13.84 33.53 40.15
N LYS A 720 -14.20 34.15 39.01
CA LYS A 720 -14.56 33.42 37.78
C LYS A 720 -13.56 33.76 36.67
N LEU A 721 -13.02 32.71 36.02
CA LEU A 721 -12.17 32.84 34.84
C LEU A 721 -13.00 32.39 33.63
N ASN A 722 -13.30 33.28 32.70
CA ASN A 722 -13.89 32.97 31.42
C ASN A 722 -12.75 32.88 30.40
N LEU A 723 -12.64 31.73 29.74
CA LEU A 723 -11.58 31.41 28.77
C LEU A 723 -12.21 30.99 27.46
N SER A 724 -11.64 31.44 26.35
CA SER A 724 -11.95 30.95 25.01
C SER A 724 -10.72 31.11 24.11
N GLY A 725 -10.42 30.18 23.30
CA GLY A 725 -9.22 30.26 22.43
C GLY A 725 -8.80 28.94 21.85
N SER A 726 -7.52 28.81 21.57
CA SER A 726 -7.01 27.60 20.95
C SER A 726 -5.59 27.24 21.38
N THR A 727 -5.31 25.94 21.34
CA THR A 727 -3.98 25.38 21.51
C THR A 727 -3.58 24.73 20.19
N GLY A 728 -2.45 25.13 19.61
CA GLY A 728 -1.87 24.51 18.44
C GLY A 728 -1.21 23.16 18.77
N LEU A 729 -1.20 22.25 17.81
CA LEU A 729 -0.47 20.97 17.93
C LEU A 729 1.05 21.19 18.03
N ASP A 730 1.54 22.37 17.64
CA ASP A 730 2.87 22.90 17.87
C ASP A 730 3.08 23.49 19.26
N LYS A 731 2.10 23.31 20.17
CA LYS A 731 2.04 23.85 21.54
C LYS A 731 1.94 25.38 21.63
N THR A 732 1.66 26.08 20.53
CA THR A 732 1.29 27.50 20.59
C THR A 732 -0.08 27.65 21.25
N ILE A 733 -0.27 28.73 22.04
CA ILE A 733 -1.54 29.04 22.71
C ILE A 733 -1.99 30.43 22.34
N ASP A 734 -3.31 30.59 22.20
CA ASP A 734 -3.97 31.87 21.96
C ASP A 734 -5.37 31.85 22.60
N TYR A 735 -5.45 32.42 23.78
CA TYR A 735 -6.68 32.47 24.61
C TYR A 735 -7.08 33.90 24.95
N ALA A 736 -8.33 34.22 24.79
CA ALA A 736 -8.96 35.35 25.43
C ALA A 736 -9.30 34.98 26.89
N LEU A 737 -9.04 35.88 27.80
CA LEU A 737 -9.25 35.75 29.24
C LEU A 737 -10.10 36.86 29.76
N LYS A 738 -11.10 36.53 30.55
CA LYS A 738 -11.87 37.50 31.40
C LYS A 738 -11.90 36.99 32.83
N VAL A 739 -11.26 37.71 33.73
CA VAL A 739 -11.24 37.43 35.17
C VAL A 739 -12.31 38.27 35.85
N THR A 740 -13.32 37.65 36.45
CA THR A 740 -14.27 38.32 37.32
C THR A 740 -13.78 38.22 38.77
N LEU A 741 -13.53 39.35 39.42
CA LEU A 741 -12.98 39.44 40.77
C LEU A 741 -14.09 39.38 41.82
N PRO A 742 -13.86 38.79 43.01
CA PRO A 742 -14.77 38.86 44.13
C PRO A 742 -14.92 40.28 44.64
N GLU A 743 -16.07 40.63 45.24
CA GLU A 743 -16.32 41.95 45.76
C GLU A 743 -15.23 42.50 46.72
N LYS A 744 -14.63 41.62 47.53
CA LYS A 744 -13.53 41.97 48.44
C LYS A 744 -12.26 42.43 47.73
N LEU A 745 -12.03 41.98 46.50
CA LEU A 745 -10.90 42.33 45.64
C LEU A 745 -11.26 43.39 44.58
N ALA A 746 -12.55 43.67 44.43
CA ALA A 746 -13.06 44.70 43.54
C ALA A 746 -12.76 46.08 44.17
N ARG A 747 -11.54 46.58 44.02
CA ARG A 747 -11.15 47.92 44.43
C ARG A 747 -11.48 48.92 43.35
N ASN A 748 -12.07 50.05 43.74
CA ASN A 748 -12.43 51.20 42.86
C ASN A 748 -13.37 50.78 41.68
N GLY A 749 -14.38 49.92 41.97
CA GLY A 749 -15.38 49.55 40.97
C GLY A 749 -14.92 48.59 39.87
N ILE A 750 -13.70 48.07 39.93
CA ILE A 750 -13.17 47.07 38.95
C ILE A 750 -13.69 45.72 39.36
N THR A 751 -14.70 45.24 38.65
CA THR A 751 -15.30 43.90 38.87
C THR A 751 -14.76 42.80 37.93
N SER A 752 -14.16 43.15 36.79
CA SER A 752 -13.58 42.23 35.86
C SER A 752 -12.36 42.77 35.11
N LEU A 753 -11.48 41.89 34.69
CA LEU A 753 -10.30 42.19 33.90
C LEU A 753 -10.31 41.33 32.63
N GLU A 754 -10.04 41.95 31.49
CA GLU A 754 -9.90 41.24 30.21
C GLU A 754 -8.45 41.20 29.76
N GLY A 755 -8.09 40.19 29.00
CA GLY A 755 -6.73 40.03 28.52
C GLY A 755 -6.58 38.86 27.53
N THR A 756 -5.35 38.59 27.17
CA THR A 756 -5.01 37.46 26.29
C THR A 756 -3.84 36.69 26.87
N ILE A 757 -3.84 35.39 26.64
CA ILE A 757 -2.74 34.46 26.93
C ILE A 757 -2.23 33.91 25.59
N GLY A 758 -1.05 34.31 25.15
CA GLY A 758 -0.43 33.87 23.92
C GLY A 758 0.93 33.25 24.19
N GLY A 759 1.70 33.01 23.12
CA GLY A 759 3.01 32.36 23.19
C GLY A 759 2.94 30.84 23.03
N THR A 760 3.71 30.10 23.85
CA THR A 760 3.63 28.64 23.88
C THR A 760 3.23 28.17 25.27
N PHE A 761 2.76 26.92 25.38
CA PHE A 761 2.40 26.32 26.68
C PHE A 761 3.55 26.36 27.69
N THR A 762 4.79 26.21 27.24
CA THR A 762 6.00 26.25 28.07
C THR A 762 6.56 27.66 28.30
N SER A 763 6.16 28.63 27.45
CA SER A 763 6.58 30.04 27.53
C SER A 763 5.40 31.00 27.26
N PRO A 764 4.40 31.04 28.14
CA PRO A 764 3.21 31.85 27.94
C PRO A 764 3.50 33.34 28.10
N LYS A 765 2.74 34.17 27.39
CA LYS A 765 2.74 35.63 27.48
C LYS A 765 1.34 36.12 27.81
N ILE A 766 1.18 36.79 28.93
CA ILE A 766 -0.10 37.37 29.32
C ILE A 766 -0.09 38.89 29.01
N LYS A 767 -1.11 39.34 28.35
CA LYS A 767 -1.41 40.77 28.16
C LYS A 767 -2.78 41.06 28.76
N LEU A 768 -2.82 41.89 29.80
CA LEU A 768 -4.09 42.42 30.35
C LEU A 768 -4.41 43.73 29.66
N ASP A 769 -5.68 43.96 29.37
CA ASP A 769 -6.14 45.22 28.78
C ASP A 769 -6.20 46.31 29.85
N ALA A 770 -5.09 47.07 29.93
CA ALA A 770 -4.97 48.18 30.86
C ALA A 770 -5.96 49.35 30.54
N SER A 771 -6.48 49.43 29.33
CA SER A 771 -7.49 50.43 28.94
C SER A 771 -8.87 50.10 29.53
N ALA A 772 -9.18 48.80 29.63
CA ALA A 772 -10.41 48.34 30.32
C ALA A 772 -10.31 48.62 31.84
N LEU A 773 -9.14 48.43 32.45
CA LEU A 773 -8.89 48.80 33.83
C LEU A 773 -9.10 50.29 34.07
N ALA A 774 -8.60 51.12 33.16
CA ALA A 774 -8.73 52.58 33.28
C ALA A 774 -10.19 53.04 33.04
N LYS A 775 -10.89 52.43 32.04
CA LYS A 775 -12.33 52.75 31.82
C LYS A 775 -13.20 52.33 32.97
N GLN A 776 -12.98 51.15 33.56
CA GLN A 776 -13.77 50.67 34.70
C GLN A 776 -13.47 51.47 35.97
N ALA A 777 -12.22 51.91 36.17
CA ALA A 777 -11.87 52.77 37.30
C ALA A 777 -12.62 54.13 37.23
N VAL A 778 -12.71 54.71 36.01
CA VAL A 778 -13.44 55.97 35.80
C VAL A 778 -14.97 55.80 35.99
N ALA A 779 -15.56 54.73 35.44
CA ALA A 779 -16.94 54.37 35.54
C ALA A 779 -17.36 54.06 37.01
N GLY A 780 -16.50 53.27 37.71
CA GLY A 780 -16.74 52.88 39.09
C GLY A 780 -16.63 54.05 40.10
N LEU A 781 -15.82 55.07 39.76
CA LEU A 781 -15.81 56.33 40.51
C LEU A 781 -17.08 57.09 40.24
N ALA A 782 -17.58 57.15 39.03
CA ALA A 782 -18.82 57.80 38.67
C ALA A 782 -20.03 57.18 39.42
N ASP A 783 -20.13 55.84 39.46
CA ASP A 783 -21.17 55.09 40.17
C ASP A 783 -21.12 55.28 41.68
N LYS A 784 -19.90 55.30 42.28
CA LYS A 784 -19.75 55.63 43.72
C LYS A 784 -20.09 57.03 44.06
N LEU A 785 -19.96 57.92 43.12
CA LEU A 785 -20.31 59.35 43.30
C LEU A 785 -21.79 59.59 43.05
N LEU A 786 -22.49 58.79 42.29
CA LEU A 786 -23.93 58.92 41.99
C LEU A 786 -24.82 58.05 42.89
N GLY A 787 -24.32 57.15 43.68
CA GLY A 787 -25.11 56.19 44.44
C GLY A 787 -24.68 55.99 45.88
N LYS A 788 -25.10 56.85 46.77
CA LYS A 788 -25.66 56.53 48.08
C LYS A 788 -26.07 57.81 48.85
N THR A 789 -27.27 58.24 48.68
CA THR A 789 -28.00 58.93 49.80
C THR A 789 -28.33 57.86 50.84
N THR A 790 -27.45 57.65 51.81
CA THR A 790 -27.88 57.09 53.09
C THR A 790 -28.54 58.19 53.91
N THR A 791 -29.85 58.12 54.11
CA THR A 791 -30.60 58.81 55.09
C THR A 791 -30.18 58.42 56.50
N ASP A 792 -29.34 59.22 57.16
CA ASP A 792 -29.19 59.16 58.60
C ASP A 792 -30.03 60.27 59.21
N SER A 793 -30.96 59.82 60.02
CA SER A 793 -31.83 60.64 60.83
C SER A 793 -31.03 61.39 61.88
N ALA A 794 -30.63 62.62 61.58
CA ALA A 794 -30.45 63.69 62.50
C ALA A 794 -30.31 65.05 61.76
N GLY A 795 -31.33 65.86 61.80
CA GLY A 795 -31.38 67.18 61.12
C GLY A 795 -30.33 68.15 61.58
N VAL A 796 -29.38 68.46 60.69
CA VAL A 796 -28.76 69.78 60.64
C VAL A 796 -28.47 70.08 59.17
N LYS A 797 -29.14 71.03 58.60
CA LYS A 797 -28.84 71.67 57.33
C LYS A 797 -27.57 72.50 57.47
N THR A 798 -26.50 72.07 56.90
CA THR A 798 -25.39 72.93 56.49
C THR A 798 -25.28 72.84 54.94
N THR A 799 -25.81 73.94 54.34
CA THR A 799 -25.57 74.18 52.89
C THR A 799 -24.13 74.58 52.67
N VAL A 800 -23.32 73.63 52.33
CA VAL A 800 -22.08 73.89 51.58
C VAL A 800 -22.45 73.72 50.07
N SER A 801 -22.13 74.75 49.29
CA SER A 801 -22.61 74.95 47.93
C SER A 801 -22.33 73.72 47.09
N ALA A 802 -23.36 73.20 46.47
CA ALA A 802 -23.24 72.00 45.54
C ALA A 802 -22.24 72.25 44.43
N LYS A 803 -21.95 73.50 44.08
CA LYS A 803 -21.01 73.86 43.00
C LYS A 803 -19.55 73.64 43.33
N GLU A 804 -19.06 73.76 44.55
CA GLU A 804 -17.71 73.53 44.99
C GLU A 804 -17.45 72.02 45.07
N ASN A 805 -18.42 71.18 45.37
CA ASN A 805 -18.30 69.75 45.43
C ASN A 805 -18.24 69.15 44.06
N ILE A 806 -18.96 69.72 43.07
CA ILE A 806 -18.93 69.22 41.67
C ILE A 806 -17.62 69.59 40.99
N THR A 807 -17.06 70.77 41.27
CA THR A 807 -15.78 71.20 40.73
C THR A 807 -14.62 70.32 41.26
N ALA A 808 -14.59 70.04 42.58
CA ALA A 808 -13.60 69.16 43.18
C ALA A 808 -13.70 67.71 42.65
N LYS A 809 -14.89 67.21 42.43
CA LYS A 809 -15.17 65.88 41.81
C LYS A 809 -14.75 65.79 40.35
N ALA A 810 -15.00 66.89 39.60
CA ALA A 810 -14.55 66.97 38.19
C ALA A 810 -13.04 66.96 38.08
N GLU A 811 -12.34 67.64 38.99
CA GLU A 811 -10.84 67.54 38.98
C GLU A 811 -10.30 66.19 39.39
N GLU A 812 -10.93 65.45 40.29
CA GLU A 812 -10.56 64.08 40.68
C GLU A 812 -10.78 63.12 39.57
N ILE A 813 -11.83 63.21 38.77
CA ILE A 813 -12.11 62.44 37.61
C ILE A 813 -11.06 62.71 36.52
N ARG A 814 -10.69 63.97 36.25
CA ARG A 814 -9.61 64.34 35.33
C ARG A 814 -8.27 63.81 35.77
N ALA A 815 -7.92 63.97 37.03
CA ALA A 815 -6.62 63.44 37.53
C ALA A 815 -6.52 61.93 37.42
N THR A 816 -7.61 61.21 37.70
CA THR A 816 -7.65 59.77 37.65
C THR A 816 -7.54 59.25 36.18
N ALA A 817 -8.23 59.84 35.24
CA ALA A 817 -8.18 59.53 33.83
C ALA A 817 -6.78 59.82 33.24
N LYS A 818 -6.21 60.94 33.59
CA LYS A 818 -4.85 61.31 33.20
C LYS A 818 -3.82 60.35 33.75
N ALA A 819 -3.85 60.04 35.05
CA ALA A 819 -2.94 59.08 35.65
C ALA A 819 -3.05 57.65 35.02
N ALA A 820 -4.24 57.24 34.63
CA ALA A 820 -4.47 55.97 33.93
C ALA A 820 -3.92 56.04 32.49
N GLY A 821 -4.09 57.12 31.79
CA GLY A 821 -3.52 57.35 30.46
C GLY A 821 -1.98 57.37 30.47
N ASP A 822 -1.40 58.08 31.44
CA ASP A 822 0.07 58.14 31.60
C ASP A 822 0.67 56.72 31.88
N LYS A 823 -0.01 55.91 32.70
CA LYS A 823 0.37 54.50 32.91
C LYS A 823 0.35 53.64 31.65
N LEU A 824 -0.64 53.83 30.80
CA LEU A 824 -0.76 53.14 29.53
C LEU A 824 0.43 53.47 28.59
N ILE A 825 0.75 54.78 28.52
CA ILE A 825 1.88 55.24 27.71
C ILE A 825 3.21 54.70 28.26
N ALA A 826 3.43 54.78 29.55
CA ALA A 826 4.65 54.29 30.20
C ALA A 826 4.83 52.78 30.02
N GLU A 827 3.76 51.98 30.10
CA GLU A 827 3.85 50.53 29.86
C GLU A 827 4.13 50.20 28.41
N ALA A 828 3.54 50.95 27.46
CA ALA A 828 3.83 50.76 26.02
C ALA A 828 5.29 51.15 25.67
N GLU A 829 5.81 52.22 26.27
CA GLU A 829 7.20 52.63 26.13
C GLU A 829 8.16 51.58 26.70
N LYS A 830 7.85 51.03 27.87
CA LYS A 830 8.64 49.93 28.48
C LYS A 830 8.63 48.68 27.60
N GLN A 831 7.50 48.30 27.06
CA GLN A 831 7.38 47.16 26.15
C GLN A 831 8.10 47.43 24.82
N GLY A 832 7.99 48.61 24.29
CA GLY A 832 8.70 49.06 23.10
C GLY A 832 10.21 49.05 23.28
N ALA A 833 10.73 49.56 24.37
CA ALA A 833 12.16 49.54 24.72
C ALA A 833 12.68 48.10 24.85
N ALA A 834 11.95 47.20 25.49
CA ALA A 834 12.29 45.81 25.64
C ALA A 834 12.33 45.04 24.27
N LEU A 835 11.49 45.43 23.31
CA LEU A 835 11.55 44.87 21.94
C LEU A 835 12.78 45.33 21.19
N VAL A 836 13.17 46.60 21.30
CA VAL A 836 14.37 47.15 20.64
C VAL A 836 15.66 46.61 21.22
N GLU A 837 15.69 46.41 22.55
CA GLU A 837 16.85 45.84 23.26
C GLU A 837 17.11 44.38 22.85
N LYS A 838 16.08 43.59 22.60
CA LYS A 838 16.17 42.17 22.18
C LYS A 838 16.58 42.01 20.73
N ALA A 839 16.60 43.02 19.93
CA ALA A 839 16.90 42.93 18.48
C ALA A 839 18.41 42.89 18.25
N LYS A 840 18.90 41.75 17.71
CA LYS A 840 20.33 41.42 17.59
C LYS A 840 21.06 42.01 16.38
N ASN A 841 20.35 42.59 15.38
CA ASN A 841 20.98 43.18 14.19
C ASN A 841 20.26 44.48 13.77
N PRO A 842 20.91 45.36 12.93
CA PRO A 842 20.36 46.67 12.57
C PRO A 842 18.96 46.60 11.90
N LEU A 843 18.71 45.58 11.08
CA LEU A 843 17.44 45.42 10.34
C LEU A 843 16.29 45.04 11.29
N LEU A 844 16.55 44.10 12.20
CA LEU A 844 15.61 43.72 13.25
C LEU A 844 15.40 44.85 14.26
N LYS A 845 16.41 45.67 14.51
CA LYS A 845 16.30 46.85 15.37
C LYS A 845 15.42 47.92 14.79
N ALA A 846 15.50 48.12 13.46
CA ALA A 846 14.59 49.06 12.76
C ALA A 846 13.14 48.58 12.77
N GLY A 847 12.89 47.27 12.58
CA GLY A 847 11.56 46.68 12.67
C GLY A 847 10.98 46.72 14.10
N ALA A 848 11.82 46.45 15.10
CA ALA A 848 11.44 46.57 16.51
C ALA A 848 11.12 48.00 16.90
N GLN A 849 11.88 48.99 16.41
CA GLN A 849 11.62 50.41 16.63
C GLN A 849 10.29 50.87 15.99
N ALA A 850 9.99 50.42 14.78
CA ALA A 850 8.71 50.67 14.14
C ALA A 850 7.53 50.11 14.95
N THR A 851 7.71 48.88 15.50
CA THR A 851 6.72 48.25 16.35
C THR A 851 6.56 48.97 17.70
N ALA A 852 7.67 49.43 18.31
CA ALA A 852 7.65 50.23 19.54
C ALA A 852 6.92 51.55 19.35
N ASN A 853 7.18 52.24 18.21
CA ASN A 853 6.47 53.50 17.89
C ASN A 853 4.99 53.28 17.66
N LYS A 854 4.61 52.16 17.04
CA LYS A 854 3.21 51.79 16.85
C LYS A 854 2.49 51.51 18.19
N LEU A 855 3.14 50.76 19.09
CA LEU A 855 2.62 50.50 20.43
C LEU A 855 2.42 51.78 21.24
N LYS A 856 3.40 52.71 21.14
CA LYS A 856 3.29 54.04 21.81
C LYS A 856 2.12 54.88 21.26
N ALA A 857 2.02 54.97 19.94
CA ALA A 857 0.93 55.69 19.26
C ALA A 857 -0.47 55.12 19.61
N GLU A 858 -0.57 53.80 19.72
CA GLU A 858 -1.81 53.13 20.12
C GLU A 858 -2.17 53.40 21.61
N ALA A 859 -1.18 53.43 22.47
CA ALA A 859 -1.36 53.78 23.89
C ALA A 859 -1.72 55.24 24.05
N GLU A 860 -1.14 56.19 23.33
CA GLU A 860 -1.52 57.60 23.29
C GLU A 860 -2.95 57.79 22.81
N LYS A 861 -3.38 57.08 21.76
CA LYS A 861 -4.76 57.10 21.29
C LYS A 861 -5.75 56.58 22.33
N LYS A 862 -5.41 55.54 23.06
CA LYS A 862 -6.20 54.99 24.15
C LYS A 862 -6.25 55.94 25.34
N ALA A 863 -5.15 56.60 25.70
CA ALA A 863 -5.09 57.63 26.75
C ALA A 863 -5.98 58.84 26.40
N ALA A 864 -5.92 59.29 25.14
CA ALA A 864 -6.78 60.36 24.66
C ALA A 864 -8.29 60.02 24.73
N ALA A 865 -8.64 58.75 24.37
CA ALA A 865 -10.02 58.28 24.49
C ALA A 865 -10.52 58.24 25.95
N LEU A 866 -9.65 57.85 26.90
CA LEU A 866 -9.97 57.90 28.35
C LEU A 866 -10.22 59.30 28.84
N ASN A 867 -9.39 60.23 28.46
CA ASN A 867 -9.57 61.64 28.82
C ASN A 867 -10.86 62.23 28.26
N ALA A 868 -11.17 61.88 26.96
CA ALA A 868 -12.43 62.30 26.34
C ALA A 868 -13.66 61.72 27.05
N GLN A 869 -13.58 60.45 27.47
CA GLN A 869 -14.66 59.82 28.23
C GLN A 869 -14.84 60.43 29.63
N ALA A 870 -13.74 60.78 30.30
CA ALA A 870 -13.77 61.50 31.56
C ALA A 870 -14.44 62.86 31.44
N GLU A 871 -14.16 63.62 30.36
CA GLU A 871 -14.85 64.91 30.10
C GLU A 871 -16.33 64.71 29.78
N GLU A 872 -16.74 63.68 29.14
CA GLU A 872 -18.13 63.32 28.87
C GLU A 872 -18.88 63.03 30.18
N GLU A 873 -18.26 62.26 31.09
CA GLU A 873 -18.84 62.00 32.43
C GLU A 873 -18.88 63.23 33.29
N ILE A 874 -17.88 64.12 33.20
CA ILE A 874 -17.90 65.42 33.89
C ILE A 874 -19.06 66.29 33.37
N LYS A 875 -19.27 66.29 32.04
CA LYS A 875 -20.43 67.02 31.45
C LYS A 875 -21.77 66.50 31.92
N LYS A 876 -21.92 65.20 32.13
CA LYS A 876 -23.10 64.55 32.68
C LYS A 876 -23.32 64.94 34.13
N LEU A 877 -22.24 65.05 34.94
CA LEU A 877 -22.28 65.47 36.30
C LEU A 877 -22.67 66.98 36.44
N GLN A 878 -22.20 67.81 35.49
CA GLN A 878 -22.50 69.25 35.45
C GLN A 878 -23.85 69.56 34.80
N GLY A 879 -24.39 68.65 33.99
CA GLY A 879 -25.69 68.80 33.33
C GLY A 879 -26.86 68.13 34.06
N ALA A 880 -26.64 67.55 35.23
CA ALA A 880 -27.64 66.91 36.08
C ALA A 880 -28.22 67.87 37.15
N GLU A 881 -28.04 69.18 36.98
CA GLU A 881 -28.71 70.25 37.71
C GLU A 881 -30.05 70.57 37.04
#